data_5439b2d3b4d25a3ed533ef29140856aa
#
_entry.id   5439b2d3b4d25a3ed533ef29140856aa
#
_cell.length_a   1.000
_cell.length_b   1.000
_cell.length_c   1.000
_cell.angle_alpha   90.00
_cell.angle_beta   90.00
_cell.angle_gamma   90.00
#
_symmetry.space_group_name_H-M   'P 1'
#
loop_
_entity.id
_entity.type
_entity.pdbx_description
1 polymer ?
#
loop_
_entity_poly.entity_id
_entity_poly.type
_entity_poly.pdbx_seq_one_letter_code
_entity_poly.pdbx_strand_id
1 'polypeptide(L)'
;MNETTGGTGEPDSPDPTGPATGDSLGVTVVEIQEEMESSFLEYAMSVIISRALPDARDGLKPVHRRILWSMYDQGFRPDRGHVKCARVVGDVMARFHPHGDAAIYDALARMAQPFSLQHPLIDFHGNYGSPEDPPAASRYTECRLDALAMSMLADIGEDTVDFVDNYSGDFTEPAVLPARLPNLLVNGSQGIAVGMATNIPPHNLAEVIDAVVLLLEDPDAGVEDLMERVHGPDFPTGGQILGRSGFESAYRTGRGSVKMRADVTPAEIAGRNALVVEALPYQVSAGAVARKIADLVNARELEGIADVNDESSGDDTRFVIKLKRDANPEVVLNNLWKHTPLQSSFAMNMVALVDGVPRTLSLRDALVAYVTHQIEVVTRRSEFRLAAARSRLHIVEGLLRALDAIDQIIATIRASENTAAARTSLMAEPYEFSEEQANHILEMALSRLTRLGRTQLETEASEKRALIADLEALLADEHRLRMAIRDELKEISEKFGTGRRSVLEIDPGELDIEDLIDDDDLVFTMSASGYVKTVATEEFRLQGRGGRGVAGTKLKEADSVVHLIHTTAHSYLLFFSNRGRVYRLKAHEVPVASRTARGTSIVNLLSLQDGERIQAVIDTRDYEMNRYLLFATAKGRVKRTKFTEYDSSRKAGLNAIRLRDDDELVAVVPTDGVHDILLSSRLGQTIRFAQRQVREMGRIAAGVIGLKFKHAGDSVVSCAVARPGTALLYVTTRGYGKRTPVAAFNCKGRGGQGNIGSKPTEEKGEVVGTLVVDPGDEILAVTANGVVIRIPVGDVSERGRMASGVKVMNPDPGDEVVAVALVGDDMNGSSSPAPCERSAGEPDGQ
;
A
#
# COMPACT_ATOMS: atom_id res chain seq x y z
N MET A 1 -21.15 -48.23 -81.13
CA MET A 1 -19.91 -48.53 -81.85
C MET A 1 -18.81 -47.71 -81.28
N ASN A 2 -17.96 -48.44 -80.71
CA ASN A 2 -16.51 -48.22 -80.52
C ASN A 2 -15.99 -46.92 -79.96
N GLU A 3 -15.16 -46.91 -79.10
CA GLU A 3 -14.11 -47.72 -78.46
C GLU A 3 -13.14 -46.72 -77.85
N THR A 4 -12.87 -46.89 -76.51
CA THR A 4 -11.57 -47.00 -75.86
C THR A 4 -10.50 -45.92 -76.09
N THR A 5 -9.97 -45.31 -75.04
CA THR A 5 -8.77 -45.63 -74.26
C THR A 5 -8.56 -44.42 -73.29
N GLY A 6 -8.48 -44.50 -72.02
CA GLY A 6 -7.36 -44.99 -71.23
C GLY A 6 -6.43 -43.86 -70.82
N GLY A 7 -6.50 -43.32 -69.69
CA GLY A 7 -5.53 -42.34 -69.14
C GLY A 7 -5.80 -42.02 -67.67
N THR A 8 -5.10 -42.68 -66.81
CA THR A 8 -5.09 -42.44 -65.34
C THR A 8 -4.47 -41.07 -65.00
N GLY A 9 -5.22 -40.19 -64.39
CA GLY A 9 -4.73 -38.96 -63.80
C GLY A 9 -5.44 -38.77 -62.49
N GLU A 10 -4.68 -38.76 -61.42
CA GLU A 10 -5.14 -38.41 -60.06
C GLU A 10 -5.84 -37.04 -59.99
N PRO A 11 -6.86 -36.84 -59.20
CA PRO A 11 -7.46 -35.53 -59.08
C PRO A 11 -6.65 -34.69 -58.09
N ASP A 12 -6.17 -33.58 -58.62
CA ASP A 12 -5.62 -32.43 -57.80
C ASP A 12 -6.62 -32.00 -56.76
N SER A 13 -6.11 -31.87 -55.53
CA SER A 13 -6.82 -31.22 -54.45
C SER A 13 -6.98 -29.73 -54.76
N PRO A 14 -8.14 -29.12 -54.53
CA PRO A 14 -8.29 -27.69 -54.69
C PRO A 14 -7.71 -26.98 -53.42
N ASP A 15 -6.81 -26.05 -53.72
CA ASP A 15 -6.24 -25.06 -52.82
C ASP A 15 -7.34 -24.23 -52.09
N PRO A 16 -7.38 -24.07 -50.77
CA PRO A 16 -8.45 -23.38 -50.05
C PRO A 16 -8.15 -21.89 -49.85
N THR A 17 -7.71 -21.15 -50.86
CA THR A 17 -7.52 -19.69 -50.76
C THR A 17 -8.14 -18.96 -51.95
N GLY A 18 -9.48 -18.85 -51.91
CA GLY A 18 -10.21 -17.91 -52.72
C GLY A 18 -11.45 -17.43 -51.98
N PRO A 19 -11.77 -16.14 -51.93
CA PRO A 19 -12.98 -15.67 -51.27
C PRO A 19 -14.22 -16.19 -52.02
N ALA A 20 -15.06 -16.98 -51.33
CA ALA A 20 -16.34 -17.41 -51.82
C ALA A 20 -17.26 -16.19 -51.99
N THR A 21 -17.43 -15.74 -53.23
CA THR A 21 -18.45 -14.76 -53.62
C THR A 21 -19.82 -15.47 -53.67
N GLY A 22 -20.51 -15.46 -52.53
CA GLY A 22 -21.88 -15.89 -52.42
C GLY A 22 -22.83 -14.72 -52.33
N ASP A 23 -23.02 -14.01 -53.42
CA ASP A 23 -23.95 -12.91 -53.51
C ASP A 23 -25.30 -13.40 -54.04
N SER A 24 -26.28 -13.71 -53.17
CA SER A 24 -27.67 -13.87 -53.54
C SER A 24 -28.72 -13.63 -52.46
N LEU A 25 -28.38 -13.19 -51.23
CA LEU A 25 -29.39 -12.87 -50.21
C LEU A 25 -28.97 -11.76 -49.25
N GLY A 26 -27.89 -11.01 -49.51
CA GLY A 26 -27.42 -10.00 -48.54
C GLY A 26 -26.98 -10.55 -47.18
N VAL A 27 -26.66 -11.84 -47.13
CA VAL A 27 -26.18 -12.51 -45.89
C VAL A 27 -24.67 -12.69 -46.00
N THR A 28 -23.94 -11.99 -45.09
CA THR A 28 -22.48 -12.19 -44.97
C THR A 28 -22.26 -13.32 -43.98
N VAL A 29 -21.47 -14.33 -44.35
CA VAL A 29 -21.06 -15.40 -43.41
C VAL A 29 -19.87 -14.89 -42.62
N VAL A 30 -20.03 -14.79 -41.32
CA VAL A 30 -18.97 -14.40 -40.37
C VAL A 30 -18.70 -15.58 -39.45
N GLU A 31 -17.41 -15.87 -39.21
CA GLU A 31 -17.02 -16.87 -38.21
C GLU A 31 -17.51 -16.42 -36.83
N ILE A 32 -18.18 -17.31 -36.07
CA ILE A 32 -18.76 -17.00 -34.79
C ILE A 32 -17.72 -16.53 -33.77
N GLN A 33 -16.49 -17.03 -33.90
CA GLN A 33 -15.38 -16.63 -33.01
C GLN A 33 -14.97 -15.19 -33.29
N GLU A 34 -14.80 -14.79 -34.56
CA GLU A 34 -14.44 -13.43 -34.94
C GLU A 34 -15.51 -12.43 -34.53
N GLU A 35 -16.79 -12.78 -34.74
CA GLU A 35 -17.90 -11.93 -34.34
C GLU A 35 -17.98 -11.78 -32.84
N MET A 36 -17.80 -12.86 -32.05
CA MET A 36 -17.78 -12.80 -30.60
C MET A 36 -16.62 -12.00 -30.07
N GLU A 37 -15.41 -12.14 -30.63
CA GLU A 37 -14.23 -11.37 -30.23
C GLU A 37 -14.42 -9.88 -30.52
N SER A 38 -14.91 -9.52 -31.70
CA SER A 38 -15.19 -8.14 -32.10
C SER A 38 -16.28 -7.51 -31.25
N SER A 39 -17.42 -8.16 -31.14
CA SER A 39 -18.57 -7.67 -30.35
C SER A 39 -18.23 -7.57 -28.85
N PHE A 40 -17.44 -8.50 -28.29
CA PHE A 40 -17.00 -8.43 -26.90
C PHE A 40 -16.02 -7.27 -26.69
N LEU A 41 -15.11 -7.03 -27.61
CA LEU A 41 -14.17 -5.91 -27.55
C LEU A 41 -14.90 -4.57 -27.61
N GLU A 42 -15.86 -4.42 -28.53
CA GLU A 42 -16.68 -3.21 -28.65
C GLU A 42 -17.51 -2.97 -27.39
N TYR A 43 -18.14 -4.02 -26.85
CA TYR A 43 -18.88 -3.94 -25.60
C TYR A 43 -17.95 -3.56 -24.43
N ALA A 44 -16.79 -4.19 -24.31
CA ALA A 44 -15.82 -3.91 -23.27
C ALA A 44 -15.33 -2.44 -23.34
N MET A 45 -14.99 -1.96 -24.53
CA MET A 45 -14.59 -0.57 -24.74
C MET A 45 -15.71 0.42 -24.39
N SER A 46 -16.94 0.12 -24.83
CA SER A 46 -18.11 0.96 -24.49
C SER A 46 -18.33 1.01 -22.98
N VAL A 47 -18.25 -0.12 -22.28
CA VAL A 47 -18.43 -0.14 -20.81
C VAL A 47 -17.32 0.60 -20.10
N ILE A 48 -16.09 0.52 -20.57
CA ILE A 48 -14.92 1.18 -19.98
C ILE A 48 -15.00 2.69 -20.19
N ILE A 49 -15.15 3.13 -21.46
CA ILE A 49 -15.03 4.55 -21.81
C ILE A 49 -16.34 5.31 -21.57
N SER A 50 -17.48 4.69 -21.92
CA SER A 50 -18.76 5.41 -21.99
C SER A 50 -19.72 5.12 -20.84
N ARG A 51 -19.31 4.35 -19.80
CA ARG A 51 -20.23 3.98 -18.73
C ARG A 51 -19.62 3.97 -17.32
N ALA A 52 -18.54 3.19 -17.08
CA ALA A 52 -18.14 2.80 -15.73
C ALA A 52 -17.07 3.71 -15.13
N LEU A 53 -16.14 4.23 -15.92
CA LEU A 53 -15.03 5.02 -15.45
C LEU A 53 -15.29 6.52 -15.52
N PRO A 54 -14.83 7.30 -14.52
CA PRO A 54 -14.87 8.76 -14.56
C PRO A 54 -13.77 9.32 -15.46
N ASP A 55 -13.99 10.49 -16.05
CA ASP A 55 -12.93 11.29 -16.67
C ASP A 55 -12.10 11.97 -15.55
N ALA A 56 -10.77 11.96 -15.70
CA ALA A 56 -9.87 12.52 -14.67
C ALA A 56 -10.04 14.05 -14.53
N ARG A 57 -10.48 14.75 -15.57
CA ARG A 57 -10.62 16.20 -15.65
C ARG A 57 -11.80 16.73 -14.82
N ASP A 58 -12.98 16.12 -14.95
CA ASP A 58 -14.21 16.55 -14.25
C ASP A 58 -14.70 15.56 -13.18
N GLY A 59 -14.10 14.38 -13.07
CA GLY A 59 -14.46 13.35 -12.09
C GLY A 59 -15.82 12.70 -12.33
N LEU A 60 -16.42 12.90 -13.50
CA LEU A 60 -17.78 12.47 -13.79
C LEU A 60 -17.81 11.29 -14.76
N LYS A 61 -18.76 10.39 -14.53
CA LYS A 61 -19.18 9.41 -15.55
C LYS A 61 -20.11 10.09 -16.56
N PRO A 62 -20.25 9.54 -17.76
CA PRO A 62 -21.13 10.14 -18.79
C PRO A 62 -22.56 10.40 -18.30
N VAL A 63 -23.15 9.48 -17.52
CA VAL A 63 -24.53 9.68 -17.01
C VAL A 63 -24.63 10.89 -16.08
N HIS A 64 -23.63 11.09 -15.19
CA HIS A 64 -23.63 12.24 -14.27
C HIS A 64 -23.46 13.56 -15.03
N ARG A 65 -22.53 13.59 -16.02
CA ARG A 65 -22.28 14.76 -16.86
C ARG A 65 -23.53 15.15 -17.65
N ARG A 66 -24.22 14.17 -18.24
CA ARG A 66 -25.47 14.37 -18.99
C ARG A 66 -26.60 14.88 -18.13
N ILE A 67 -26.72 14.41 -16.88
CA ILE A 67 -27.71 14.91 -15.92
C ILE A 67 -27.43 16.37 -15.60
N LEU A 68 -26.21 16.72 -15.22
CA LEU A 68 -25.86 18.10 -14.87
C LEU A 68 -26.02 19.06 -16.08
N TRP A 69 -25.62 18.60 -17.26
CA TRP A 69 -25.80 19.38 -18.52
C TRP A 69 -27.26 19.58 -18.86
N SER A 70 -28.10 18.53 -18.86
CA SER A 70 -29.52 18.63 -19.12
C SER A 70 -30.22 19.61 -18.17
N MET A 71 -29.90 19.52 -16.88
CA MET A 71 -30.46 20.43 -15.88
C MET A 71 -30.04 21.89 -16.08
N TYR A 72 -28.77 22.10 -16.47
CA TYR A 72 -28.26 23.45 -16.77
C TYR A 72 -28.90 24.05 -18.01
N ASP A 73 -28.97 23.27 -19.09
CA ASP A 73 -29.58 23.68 -20.39
C ASP A 73 -31.06 24.02 -20.21
N GLN A 74 -31.80 23.25 -19.39
CA GLN A 74 -33.21 23.50 -19.06
C GLN A 74 -33.40 24.63 -18.01
N GLY A 75 -32.32 25.17 -17.46
CA GLY A 75 -32.38 26.28 -16.50
C GLY A 75 -32.87 25.87 -15.11
N PHE A 76 -32.66 24.60 -14.67
CA PHE A 76 -33.01 24.15 -13.33
C PHE A 76 -31.91 24.53 -12.33
N ARG A 77 -31.76 25.82 -12.11
CA ARG A 77 -30.68 26.46 -11.33
C ARG A 77 -31.09 26.68 -9.86
N PRO A 78 -30.13 26.97 -8.96
CA PRO A 78 -30.39 27.18 -7.53
C PRO A 78 -31.35 28.34 -7.24
N ASP A 79 -31.41 29.37 -8.13
CA ASP A 79 -32.27 30.52 -8.04
C ASP A 79 -33.72 30.25 -8.50
N ARG A 80 -34.02 29.06 -8.99
CA ARG A 80 -35.30 28.61 -9.51
C ARG A 80 -35.98 27.61 -8.58
N GLY A 81 -37.28 27.39 -8.74
CA GLY A 81 -38.02 26.37 -8.03
C GLY A 81 -37.57 24.94 -8.42
N HIS A 82 -37.72 24.00 -7.51
CA HIS A 82 -37.50 22.59 -7.78
C HIS A 82 -38.46 22.05 -8.86
N VAL A 83 -38.02 21.08 -9.61
CA VAL A 83 -38.79 20.37 -10.64
C VAL A 83 -38.87 18.90 -10.31
N LYS A 84 -39.92 18.21 -10.76
CA LYS A 84 -40.02 16.74 -10.55
C LYS A 84 -38.83 16.01 -11.16
N CYS A 85 -38.22 15.11 -10.40
CA CYS A 85 -37.09 14.30 -10.86
C CYS A 85 -37.44 13.51 -12.13
N ALA A 86 -38.69 13.04 -12.25
CA ALA A 86 -39.19 12.38 -13.46
C ALA A 86 -39.04 13.23 -14.73
N ARG A 87 -39.15 14.57 -14.64
CA ARG A 87 -38.92 15.48 -15.77
C ARG A 87 -37.45 15.48 -16.20
N VAL A 88 -36.53 15.57 -15.26
CA VAL A 88 -35.09 15.52 -15.54
C VAL A 88 -34.70 14.17 -16.15
N VAL A 89 -35.15 13.06 -15.55
CA VAL A 89 -34.91 11.71 -16.06
C VAL A 89 -35.42 11.54 -17.49
N GLY A 90 -36.65 12.04 -17.78
CA GLY A 90 -37.24 11.98 -19.12
C GLY A 90 -36.44 12.77 -20.15
N ASP A 91 -35.98 13.99 -19.83
CA ASP A 91 -35.17 14.83 -20.72
C ASP A 91 -33.79 14.19 -20.99
N VAL A 92 -33.11 13.76 -19.95
CA VAL A 92 -31.79 13.06 -20.08
C VAL A 92 -31.92 11.81 -20.94
N MET A 93 -32.95 10.99 -20.72
CA MET A 93 -33.18 9.76 -21.47
C MET A 93 -33.49 10.04 -22.95
N ALA A 94 -34.29 11.04 -23.21
CA ALA A 94 -34.72 11.37 -24.56
C ALA A 94 -33.60 12.02 -25.40
N ARG A 95 -32.77 12.88 -24.78
CA ARG A 95 -31.82 13.71 -25.52
C ARG A 95 -30.40 13.19 -25.48
N PHE A 96 -29.96 12.59 -24.40
CA PHE A 96 -28.53 12.34 -24.17
C PHE A 96 -28.17 10.91 -23.79
N HIS A 97 -29.00 10.18 -23.00
CA HIS A 97 -28.63 8.91 -22.42
C HIS A 97 -29.68 7.81 -22.69
N PRO A 98 -29.54 7.05 -23.79
CA PRO A 98 -30.52 6.06 -24.25
C PRO A 98 -30.49 4.77 -23.42
N HIS A 99 -30.72 4.90 -22.10
CA HIS A 99 -30.73 3.79 -21.14
C HIS A 99 -31.97 3.87 -20.22
N GLY A 100 -32.17 2.85 -19.38
CA GLY A 100 -33.34 2.78 -18.50
C GLY A 100 -33.45 3.94 -17.51
N ASP A 101 -34.68 4.40 -17.30
CA ASP A 101 -35.02 5.51 -16.42
C ASP A 101 -34.59 5.29 -14.96
N ALA A 102 -34.67 4.07 -14.47
CA ALA A 102 -34.24 3.71 -13.12
C ALA A 102 -32.74 4.01 -12.90
N ALA A 103 -31.88 3.67 -13.86
CA ALA A 103 -30.44 3.92 -13.74
C ALA A 103 -30.11 5.41 -13.73
N ILE A 104 -30.84 6.20 -14.53
CA ILE A 104 -30.67 7.66 -14.55
C ILE A 104 -31.17 8.27 -13.24
N TYR A 105 -32.29 7.79 -12.72
CA TYR A 105 -32.84 8.28 -11.45
C TYR A 105 -31.93 7.94 -10.26
N ASP A 106 -31.41 6.73 -10.21
CA ASP A 106 -30.47 6.31 -9.15
C ASP A 106 -29.18 7.16 -9.17
N ALA A 107 -28.67 7.49 -10.35
CA ALA A 107 -27.54 8.40 -10.50
C ALA A 107 -27.87 9.83 -10.04
N LEU A 108 -29.04 10.34 -10.41
CA LEU A 108 -29.53 11.65 -9.98
C LEU A 108 -29.69 11.71 -8.45
N ALA A 109 -30.36 10.71 -7.86
CA ALA A 109 -30.57 10.65 -6.42
C ALA A 109 -29.26 10.55 -5.65
N ARG A 110 -28.31 9.73 -6.14
CA ARG A 110 -26.98 9.58 -5.50
C ARG A 110 -26.22 10.91 -5.48
N MET A 111 -26.33 11.74 -6.51
CA MET A 111 -25.69 13.07 -6.54
C MET A 111 -26.30 14.07 -5.52
N ALA A 112 -27.45 13.75 -4.93
CA ALA A 112 -28.10 14.53 -3.90
C ALA A 112 -27.86 14.02 -2.48
N GLN A 113 -27.29 12.81 -2.32
CA GLN A 113 -27.18 12.13 -1.02
C GLN A 113 -25.93 12.59 -0.24
N PRO A 114 -26.08 13.25 0.93
CA PRO A 114 -24.97 13.73 1.73
C PRO A 114 -24.16 12.61 2.42
N PHE A 115 -24.73 11.39 2.48
CA PHE A 115 -24.05 10.20 2.96
C PHE A 115 -23.30 9.45 1.85
N SER A 116 -23.52 9.80 0.57
CA SER A 116 -22.88 9.20 -0.60
C SER A 116 -21.75 10.09 -1.17
N LEU A 117 -21.95 11.40 -1.20
CA LEU A 117 -20.99 12.38 -1.69
C LEU A 117 -20.52 13.30 -0.57
N GLN A 118 -19.25 13.69 -0.62
CA GLN A 118 -18.70 14.69 0.31
C GLN A 118 -19.36 16.05 0.11
N HIS A 119 -19.61 16.40 -1.15
CA HIS A 119 -20.32 17.59 -1.58
C HIS A 119 -21.39 17.24 -2.62
N PRO A 120 -22.67 17.15 -2.26
CA PRO A 120 -23.76 16.93 -3.20
C PRO A 120 -23.77 17.97 -4.31
N LEU A 121 -24.14 17.55 -5.54
CA LEU A 121 -24.25 18.40 -6.72
C LEU A 121 -25.71 18.73 -7.06
N ILE A 122 -26.65 18.06 -6.42
CA ILE A 122 -28.08 18.21 -6.63
C ILE A 122 -28.75 18.62 -5.32
N ASP A 123 -29.52 19.69 -5.36
CA ASP A 123 -30.43 20.10 -4.28
C ASP A 123 -31.76 19.36 -4.48
N PHE A 124 -32.15 18.57 -3.49
CA PHE A 124 -33.22 17.59 -3.58
C PHE A 124 -34.32 17.91 -2.58
N HIS A 125 -35.57 17.80 -3.01
CA HIS A 125 -36.73 17.96 -2.17
C HIS A 125 -37.57 16.70 -2.13
N GLY A 126 -37.74 16.15 -0.95
CA GLY A 126 -38.42 14.88 -0.71
C GLY A 126 -37.49 13.80 -0.13
N ASN A 127 -37.92 12.54 -0.17
CA ASN A 127 -37.13 11.42 0.34
C ASN A 127 -36.15 10.94 -0.75
N TYR A 128 -34.84 11.23 -0.56
CA TYR A 128 -33.75 10.77 -1.42
C TYR A 128 -33.10 9.47 -0.94
N GLY A 129 -33.72 8.79 0.01
CA GLY A 129 -33.22 7.53 0.56
C GLY A 129 -32.33 7.69 1.79
N SER A 130 -31.84 6.56 2.25
CA SER A 130 -30.87 6.42 3.33
C SER A 130 -29.80 5.39 2.90
N PRO A 131 -28.76 5.12 3.72
CA PRO A 131 -27.85 4.01 3.45
C PRO A 131 -28.52 2.62 3.37
N GLU A 132 -29.76 2.49 3.86
CA GLU A 132 -30.54 1.25 3.86
C GLU A 132 -31.67 1.22 2.84
N ASP A 133 -32.38 2.34 2.70
CA ASP A 133 -33.58 2.43 1.92
C ASP A 133 -33.36 3.18 0.62
N PRO A 134 -33.93 2.71 -0.50
CA PRO A 134 -33.86 3.43 -1.77
C PRO A 134 -34.65 4.74 -1.71
N PRO A 135 -34.38 5.70 -2.61
CA PRO A 135 -35.13 6.93 -2.72
C PRO A 135 -36.59 6.65 -3.10
N ALA A 136 -37.49 7.57 -2.72
CA ALA A 136 -38.86 7.52 -3.19
C ALA A 136 -38.93 7.68 -4.72
N ALA A 137 -39.96 7.14 -5.37
CA ALA A 137 -40.06 7.17 -6.83
C ALA A 137 -39.99 8.61 -7.41
N SER A 138 -39.34 8.75 -8.56
CA SER A 138 -39.03 10.02 -9.24
C SER A 138 -40.22 10.97 -9.50
N ARG A 139 -41.44 10.43 -9.54
CA ARG A 139 -42.69 11.19 -9.67
C ARG A 139 -43.08 11.95 -8.41
N TYR A 140 -42.56 11.57 -7.24
CA TYR A 140 -42.83 12.23 -5.95
C TYR A 140 -41.74 13.24 -5.58
N THR A 141 -40.50 12.93 -5.89
CA THR A 141 -39.33 13.75 -5.55
C THR A 141 -39.11 14.91 -6.51
N GLU A 142 -38.47 15.95 -6.05
CA GLU A 142 -38.13 17.14 -6.81
C GLU A 142 -36.64 17.49 -6.66
N CYS A 143 -36.05 18.11 -7.65
CA CYS A 143 -34.64 18.46 -7.67
C CYS A 143 -34.36 19.74 -8.45
N ARG A 144 -33.18 20.30 -8.21
CA ARG A 144 -32.54 21.36 -8.99
C ARG A 144 -31.01 21.23 -8.81
N LEU A 145 -30.24 21.99 -9.59
CA LEU A 145 -28.79 22.04 -9.39
C LEU A 145 -28.47 22.66 -8.04
N ASP A 146 -27.48 22.14 -7.35
CA ASP A 146 -26.91 22.78 -6.17
C ASP A 146 -25.99 23.96 -6.56
N ALA A 147 -25.73 24.85 -5.61
CA ALA A 147 -24.86 26.00 -5.82
C ALA A 147 -23.42 25.59 -6.22
N LEU A 148 -22.90 24.48 -5.68
CA LEU A 148 -21.60 23.95 -6.03
C LEU A 148 -21.58 23.37 -7.45
N ALA A 149 -22.67 22.74 -7.90
CA ALA A 149 -22.78 22.25 -9.27
C ALA A 149 -22.67 23.35 -10.31
N MET A 150 -23.06 24.59 -9.96
CA MET A 150 -22.87 25.77 -10.84
C MET A 150 -21.37 26.04 -11.08
N SER A 151 -20.49 25.71 -10.11
CA SER A 151 -19.04 25.83 -10.32
C SER A 151 -18.50 24.78 -11.30
N MET A 152 -19.12 23.58 -11.36
CA MET A 152 -18.78 22.57 -12.36
C MET A 152 -19.12 22.98 -13.80
N LEU A 153 -20.15 23.81 -13.96
CA LEU A 153 -20.74 24.26 -15.24
C LEU A 153 -20.38 25.72 -15.57
N ALA A 154 -19.55 26.36 -14.75
CA ALA A 154 -19.17 27.74 -14.92
C ALA A 154 -18.52 27.96 -16.29
N ASP A 155 -18.92 29.05 -16.94
CA ASP A 155 -18.37 29.49 -18.22
C ASP A 155 -18.49 28.48 -19.38
N ILE A 156 -19.35 27.46 -19.29
CA ILE A 156 -19.52 26.42 -20.33
C ILE A 156 -19.99 26.98 -21.67
N GLY A 157 -20.66 28.14 -21.66
CA GLY A 157 -21.10 28.88 -22.87
C GLY A 157 -20.01 29.75 -23.50
N GLU A 158 -18.79 29.76 -22.97
CA GLU A 158 -17.66 30.59 -23.41
C GLU A 158 -16.58 29.79 -24.15
N ASP A 159 -16.99 28.76 -24.88
CA ASP A 159 -16.10 27.86 -25.66
C ASP A 159 -14.98 27.23 -24.85
N THR A 160 -15.22 26.96 -23.55
CA THR A 160 -14.24 26.42 -22.61
C THR A 160 -13.95 24.94 -22.79
N VAL A 161 -14.89 24.17 -23.31
CA VAL A 161 -14.83 22.74 -23.54
C VAL A 161 -15.44 22.37 -24.90
N ASP A 162 -15.04 21.20 -25.41
CA ASP A 162 -15.58 20.70 -26.67
C ASP A 162 -16.98 20.11 -26.47
N PHE A 163 -17.81 20.28 -27.48
CA PHE A 163 -19.12 19.65 -27.60
C PHE A 163 -19.10 18.59 -28.68
N VAL A 164 -19.73 17.47 -28.41
CA VAL A 164 -19.87 16.34 -29.32
C VAL A 164 -21.35 16.06 -29.61
N ASP A 165 -21.63 15.42 -30.74
CA ASP A 165 -23.00 15.01 -31.05
C ASP A 165 -23.47 13.95 -30.04
N ASN A 166 -24.76 14.00 -29.70
CA ASN A 166 -25.42 12.97 -28.92
C ASN A 166 -25.57 11.66 -29.76
N TYR A 167 -26.16 10.64 -29.15
CA TYR A 167 -26.35 9.33 -29.77
C TYR A 167 -27.19 9.35 -31.09
N SER A 168 -28.02 10.39 -31.34
CA SER A 168 -28.85 10.54 -32.54
C SER A 168 -28.33 11.61 -33.51
N GLY A 169 -27.39 12.44 -33.13
CA GLY A 169 -26.91 13.59 -33.90
C GLY A 169 -27.84 14.80 -33.90
N ASP A 170 -28.93 14.78 -33.10
CA ASP A 170 -29.89 15.89 -33.07
C ASP A 170 -29.52 16.99 -32.05
N PHE A 171 -28.77 16.64 -31.06
CA PHE A 171 -28.30 17.53 -29.98
C PHE A 171 -26.81 17.36 -29.73
N THR A 172 -26.21 18.39 -29.15
CA THR A 172 -24.83 18.34 -28.68
C THR A 172 -24.74 18.27 -27.18
N GLU A 173 -23.74 17.55 -26.69
CA GLU A 173 -23.43 17.44 -25.28
C GLU A 173 -21.94 17.75 -25.02
N PRO A 174 -21.57 18.28 -23.83
CA PRO A 174 -20.18 18.56 -23.53
C PRO A 174 -19.39 17.26 -23.35
N ALA A 175 -18.23 17.14 -24.00
CA ALA A 175 -17.31 16.02 -23.86
C ALA A 175 -16.80 15.90 -22.41
N VAL A 176 -16.59 17.04 -21.75
CA VAL A 176 -16.17 17.21 -20.36
C VAL A 176 -16.74 18.52 -19.82
N LEU A 177 -16.94 18.66 -18.52
CA LEU A 177 -17.33 19.94 -17.92
C LEU A 177 -16.12 20.81 -17.62
N PRO A 178 -16.25 22.16 -17.58
CA PRO A 178 -15.18 23.07 -17.17
C PRO A 178 -14.65 22.79 -15.76
N ALA A 179 -15.52 22.33 -14.86
CA ALA A 179 -15.19 21.74 -13.56
C ALA A 179 -14.23 22.58 -12.72
N ARG A 180 -14.62 23.77 -12.26
CA ARG A 180 -13.84 24.58 -11.33
C ARG A 180 -13.67 23.93 -9.95
N LEU A 181 -13.98 22.66 -9.82
CA LEU A 181 -13.89 21.84 -8.61
C LEU A 181 -13.14 20.56 -8.96
N PRO A 182 -12.10 20.16 -8.22
CA PRO A 182 -11.39 18.89 -8.43
C PRO A 182 -12.24 17.69 -7.97
N ASN A 183 -13.38 17.51 -8.64
CA ASN A 183 -14.47 16.62 -8.23
C ASN A 183 -14.07 15.14 -8.17
N LEU A 184 -13.10 14.70 -8.99
CA LEU A 184 -12.62 13.32 -8.97
C LEU A 184 -12.15 12.90 -7.56
N LEU A 185 -11.40 13.76 -6.88
CA LEU A 185 -10.90 13.49 -5.54
C LEU A 185 -11.88 13.92 -4.46
N VAL A 186 -12.56 15.05 -4.64
CA VAL A 186 -13.48 15.60 -3.63
C VAL A 186 -14.65 14.65 -3.38
N ASN A 187 -15.36 14.22 -4.41
CA ASN A 187 -16.48 13.31 -4.28
C ASN A 187 -16.14 11.85 -4.53
N GLY A 188 -14.96 11.58 -5.05
CA GLY A 188 -14.55 10.22 -5.41
C GLY A 188 -15.36 9.65 -6.57
N SER A 189 -15.10 8.39 -6.89
CA SER A 189 -15.87 7.64 -7.89
C SER A 189 -15.74 6.14 -7.66
N GLN A 190 -16.83 5.41 -7.90
CA GLN A 190 -16.85 3.95 -7.84
C GLN A 190 -17.48 3.38 -9.09
N GLY A 191 -16.86 2.40 -9.73
CA GLY A 191 -17.40 1.77 -10.96
C GLY A 191 -16.74 0.45 -11.27
N ILE A 192 -17.54 -0.45 -11.88
CA ILE A 192 -17.10 -1.77 -12.30
C ILE A 192 -17.20 -1.82 -13.83
N ALA A 193 -16.06 -1.98 -14.49
CA ALA A 193 -15.97 -2.15 -15.93
C ALA A 193 -15.57 -3.58 -16.29
N VAL A 194 -15.38 -3.86 -17.57
CA VAL A 194 -14.87 -5.16 -18.02
C VAL A 194 -13.37 -5.20 -17.78
N GLY A 195 -12.90 -6.17 -16.99
CA GLY A 195 -11.48 -6.39 -16.69
C GLY A 195 -10.84 -5.36 -15.73
N MET A 196 -11.57 -4.32 -15.31
CA MET A 196 -11.07 -3.33 -14.35
C MET A 196 -12.19 -2.70 -13.52
N ALA A 197 -11.83 -2.10 -12.41
CA ALA A 197 -12.76 -1.37 -11.56
C ALA A 197 -12.08 -0.09 -11.07
N THR A 198 -12.87 0.92 -10.77
CA THR A 198 -12.42 2.13 -10.07
C THR A 198 -13.07 2.23 -8.71
N ASN A 199 -12.31 2.65 -7.70
CA ASN A 199 -12.82 2.92 -6.37
C ASN A 199 -11.96 4.01 -5.72
N ILE A 200 -12.31 5.25 -6.00
CA ILE A 200 -11.62 6.46 -5.53
C ILE A 200 -12.40 6.99 -4.33
N PRO A 201 -11.80 7.10 -3.13
CA PRO A 201 -12.48 7.63 -1.97
C PRO A 201 -12.69 9.14 -2.09
N PRO A 202 -13.69 9.70 -1.41
CA PRO A 202 -13.86 11.13 -1.27
C PRO A 202 -12.78 11.74 -0.35
N HIS A 203 -12.47 13.04 -0.57
CA HIS A 203 -11.48 13.80 0.16
C HIS A 203 -12.02 15.16 0.58
N ASN A 204 -11.38 15.79 1.54
CA ASN A 204 -11.74 17.14 1.98
C ASN A 204 -11.45 18.17 0.87
N LEU A 205 -12.44 19.02 0.60
CA LEU A 205 -12.36 20.02 -0.48
C LEU A 205 -11.19 21.00 -0.28
N ALA A 206 -11.01 21.51 0.93
CA ALA A 206 -9.96 22.47 1.22
C ALA A 206 -8.57 21.84 1.07
N GLU A 207 -8.36 20.61 1.60
CA GLU A 207 -7.11 19.89 1.47
C GLU A 207 -6.73 19.62 0.00
N VAL A 208 -7.72 19.22 -0.82
CA VAL A 208 -7.47 18.96 -2.25
C VAL A 208 -7.16 20.26 -2.99
N ILE A 209 -7.88 21.35 -2.71
CA ILE A 209 -7.59 22.66 -3.32
C ILE A 209 -6.19 23.14 -2.89
N ASP A 210 -5.80 22.99 -1.64
CA ASP A 210 -4.46 23.37 -1.16
C ASP A 210 -3.35 22.58 -1.88
N ALA A 211 -3.59 21.31 -2.19
CA ALA A 211 -2.67 20.51 -3.00
C ALA A 211 -2.63 20.96 -4.48
N VAL A 212 -3.78 21.34 -5.06
CA VAL A 212 -3.82 21.93 -6.40
C VAL A 212 -3.08 23.26 -6.43
N VAL A 213 -3.27 24.12 -5.41
CA VAL A 213 -2.56 25.39 -5.27
C VAL A 213 -1.05 25.17 -5.21
N LEU A 214 -0.58 24.18 -4.46
CA LEU A 214 0.83 23.83 -4.42
C LEU A 214 1.37 23.47 -5.82
N LEU A 215 0.65 22.66 -6.60
CA LEU A 215 1.05 22.29 -7.97
C LEU A 215 0.98 23.49 -8.96
N LEU A 216 0.11 24.47 -8.72
CA LEU A 216 0.05 25.69 -9.52
C LEU A 216 1.26 26.60 -9.25
N GLU A 217 1.73 26.65 -8.00
CA GLU A 217 2.89 27.41 -7.55
C GLU A 217 4.22 26.69 -7.85
N ASP A 218 4.27 25.36 -7.64
CA ASP A 218 5.41 24.49 -7.92
C ASP A 218 4.98 23.25 -8.74
N PRO A 219 5.07 23.31 -10.08
CA PRO A 219 4.71 22.20 -10.96
C PRO A 219 5.51 20.90 -10.76
N ASP A 220 6.68 21.00 -10.16
CA ASP A 220 7.59 19.87 -9.91
C ASP A 220 7.35 19.20 -8.55
N ALA A 221 6.43 19.73 -7.73
CA ALA A 221 6.07 19.18 -6.43
C ALA A 221 5.81 17.67 -6.50
N GLY A 222 6.45 16.91 -5.60
CA GLY A 222 6.36 15.47 -5.53
C GLY A 222 5.07 14.97 -4.86
N VAL A 223 4.85 13.66 -4.88
CA VAL A 223 3.71 13.05 -4.18
C VAL A 223 3.80 13.28 -2.67
N GLU A 224 5.01 13.29 -2.11
CA GLU A 224 5.26 13.50 -0.67
C GLU A 224 4.81 14.90 -0.23
N ASP A 225 5.14 15.94 -1.02
CA ASP A 225 4.75 17.32 -0.74
C ASP A 225 3.22 17.49 -0.79
N LEU A 226 2.58 16.79 -1.72
CA LEU A 226 1.12 16.77 -1.86
C LEU A 226 0.43 16.05 -0.68
N MET A 227 1.05 14.99 -0.13
CA MET A 227 0.54 14.28 1.05
C MET A 227 0.65 15.11 2.33
N GLU A 228 1.47 16.15 2.36
CA GLU A 228 1.46 17.13 3.46
C GLU A 228 0.21 18.03 3.45
N ARG A 229 -0.47 18.15 2.31
CA ARG A 229 -1.71 18.93 2.14
C ARG A 229 -2.94 18.03 2.21
N VAL A 230 -2.92 16.87 1.51
CA VAL A 230 -4.01 15.89 1.53
C VAL A 230 -3.68 14.85 2.59
N HIS A 231 -4.23 15.01 3.77
CA HIS A 231 -3.90 14.17 4.94
C HIS A 231 -4.45 12.74 4.83
N GLY A 232 -5.40 12.50 3.92
CA GLY A 232 -6.04 11.20 3.70
C GLY A 232 -7.46 11.35 3.17
N PRO A 233 -8.16 10.24 2.88
CA PRO A 233 -9.58 10.26 2.55
C PRO A 233 -10.40 10.95 3.64
N ASP A 234 -11.50 11.59 3.24
CA ASP A 234 -12.46 12.23 4.15
C ASP A 234 -13.87 11.76 3.75
N PHE A 235 -14.41 10.81 4.51
CA PHE A 235 -15.66 10.17 4.17
C PHE A 235 -16.87 11.01 4.62
N PRO A 236 -17.93 11.09 3.81
CA PRO A 236 -19.12 11.88 4.15
C PRO A 236 -19.81 11.43 5.43
N THR A 237 -19.72 10.15 5.78
CA THR A 237 -20.27 9.58 7.02
C THR A 237 -19.38 9.79 8.25
N GLY A 238 -18.19 10.40 8.10
CA GLY A 238 -17.24 10.55 9.20
C GLY A 238 -16.56 9.25 9.60
N GLY A 239 -16.50 8.98 10.91
CA GLY A 239 -15.83 7.81 11.48
C GLY A 239 -14.30 7.96 11.54
N GLN A 240 -13.64 6.87 11.92
CA GLN A 240 -12.21 6.83 12.14
C GLN A 240 -11.49 6.11 10.99
N ILE A 241 -10.36 6.64 10.55
CA ILE A 241 -9.43 6.01 9.62
C ILE A 241 -8.22 5.54 10.43
N LEU A 242 -7.92 4.24 10.36
CA LEU A 242 -6.83 3.63 11.13
C LEU A 242 -5.58 3.48 10.26
N GLY A 243 -4.48 4.08 10.73
CA GLY A 243 -3.18 4.02 10.06
C GLY A 243 -3.11 4.87 8.79
N ARG A 244 -1.90 5.13 8.33
CA ARG A 244 -1.62 5.95 7.14
C ARG A 244 -1.11 5.14 5.96
N SER A 245 -0.42 4.03 6.21
CA SER A 245 0.28 3.23 5.20
C SER A 245 -0.61 2.82 4.01
N GLY A 246 -1.90 2.52 4.30
CA GLY A 246 -2.84 2.05 3.29
C GLY A 246 -3.19 3.11 2.23
N PHE A 247 -3.51 4.34 2.64
CA PHE A 247 -3.82 5.41 1.68
C PHE A 247 -2.56 6.05 1.10
N GLU A 248 -1.45 6.13 1.86
CA GLU A 248 -0.17 6.59 1.32
C GLU A 248 0.32 5.69 0.18
N SER A 249 0.19 4.36 0.32
CA SER A 249 0.45 3.44 -0.77
C SER A 249 -0.41 3.74 -2.00
N ALA A 250 -1.70 4.03 -1.81
CA ALA A 250 -2.61 4.39 -2.90
C ALA A 250 -2.22 5.72 -3.56
N TYR A 251 -1.80 6.70 -2.80
CA TYR A 251 -1.37 8.00 -3.34
C TYR A 251 -0.09 7.90 -4.17
N ARG A 252 0.82 6.97 -3.82
CA ARG A 252 2.04 6.70 -4.60
C ARG A 252 1.78 5.83 -5.83
N THR A 253 0.94 4.80 -5.69
CA THR A 253 0.83 3.73 -6.70
C THR A 253 -0.54 3.63 -7.37
N GLY A 254 -1.52 4.39 -6.92
CA GLY A 254 -2.93 4.28 -7.32
C GLY A 254 -3.68 3.12 -6.68
N ARG A 255 -3.05 2.31 -5.81
CA ARG A 255 -3.67 1.16 -5.16
C ARG A 255 -3.31 1.07 -3.69
N GLY A 256 -4.32 0.79 -2.85
CA GLY A 256 -4.14 0.66 -1.41
C GLY A 256 -5.41 0.20 -0.72
N SER A 257 -5.39 0.15 0.61
CA SER A 257 -6.56 -0.24 1.40
C SER A 257 -6.60 0.58 2.68
N VAL A 258 -7.68 1.29 2.88
CA VAL A 258 -7.93 2.13 4.06
C VAL A 258 -8.78 1.36 5.05
N LYS A 259 -8.31 1.22 6.29
CA LYS A 259 -9.13 0.66 7.38
C LYS A 259 -10.01 1.76 7.95
N MET A 260 -11.31 1.52 7.96
CA MET A 260 -12.31 2.43 8.53
C MET A 260 -12.92 1.79 9.76
N ARG A 261 -13.18 2.58 10.77
CA ARG A 261 -13.82 2.17 12.01
C ARG A 261 -14.96 3.12 12.35
N ALA A 262 -16.04 2.56 12.89
CA ALA A 262 -17.14 3.31 13.46
C ALA A 262 -16.68 4.17 14.63
N ASP A 263 -17.28 5.33 14.81
CA ASP A 263 -17.12 6.10 16.03
C ASP A 263 -18.10 5.58 17.08
N VAL A 264 -17.56 5.06 18.18
CA VAL A 264 -18.34 4.35 19.21
C VAL A 264 -18.00 4.87 20.59
N THR A 265 -18.98 5.46 21.27
CA THR A 265 -18.85 5.99 22.61
C THR A 265 -19.53 5.06 23.63
N PRO A 266 -18.80 4.57 24.66
CA PRO A 266 -19.43 3.88 25.79
C PRO A 266 -20.32 4.87 26.58
N ALA A 267 -21.56 4.44 26.86
CA ALA A 267 -22.55 5.23 27.59
C ALA A 267 -23.34 4.37 28.57
N GLU A 268 -23.98 5.00 29.52
CA GLU A 268 -24.93 4.34 30.40
C GLU A 268 -26.37 4.79 30.03
N ILE A 269 -27.19 3.84 29.57
CA ILE A 269 -28.56 4.10 29.16
C ILE A 269 -29.50 3.28 30.05
N ALA A 270 -30.39 3.96 30.78
CA ALA A 270 -31.36 3.36 31.68
C ALA A 270 -30.73 2.41 32.73
N GLY A 271 -29.56 2.79 33.29
CA GLY A 271 -28.83 2.00 34.31
C GLY A 271 -28.14 0.74 33.75
N ARG A 272 -27.86 0.72 32.46
CA ARG A 272 -27.09 -0.35 31.79
C ARG A 272 -26.03 0.23 30.91
N ASN A 273 -24.90 -0.45 30.86
CA ASN A 273 -23.85 -0.12 29.91
C ASN A 273 -24.36 -0.32 28.49
N ALA A 274 -24.07 0.61 27.60
CA ALA A 274 -24.36 0.58 26.19
C ALA A 274 -23.19 1.14 25.39
N LEU A 275 -23.12 0.75 24.12
CA LEU A 275 -22.21 1.33 23.14
C LEU A 275 -23.07 2.13 22.14
N VAL A 276 -22.81 3.42 22.05
CA VAL A 276 -23.51 4.32 21.11
C VAL A 276 -22.59 4.55 19.93
N VAL A 277 -23.05 4.16 18.73
CA VAL A 277 -22.36 4.40 17.47
C VAL A 277 -22.89 5.70 16.91
N GLU A 278 -22.00 6.69 16.77
CA GLU A 278 -22.32 8.05 16.29
C GLU A 278 -21.95 8.22 14.80
N ALA A 279 -21.03 7.41 14.29
CA ALA A 279 -20.69 7.36 12.87
C ALA A 279 -20.38 5.92 12.45
N LEU A 280 -20.92 5.52 11.30
CA LEU A 280 -20.63 4.22 10.68
C LEU A 280 -19.55 4.36 9.61
N PRO A 281 -18.76 3.29 9.33
CA PRO A 281 -17.85 3.28 8.20
C PRO A 281 -18.59 3.56 6.89
N TYR A 282 -17.94 4.26 5.99
CA TYR A 282 -18.53 4.63 4.70
C TYR A 282 -19.07 3.39 3.95
N GLN A 283 -20.28 3.51 3.39
CA GLN A 283 -21.04 2.44 2.72
C GLN A 283 -21.48 1.29 3.63
N VAL A 284 -21.45 1.44 4.93
CA VAL A 284 -21.98 0.47 5.88
C VAL A 284 -23.32 0.98 6.43
N SER A 285 -24.35 0.11 6.40
CA SER A 285 -25.67 0.44 6.96
C SER A 285 -25.86 -0.12 8.36
N ALA A 286 -26.66 0.56 9.20
CA ALA A 286 -26.97 0.14 10.55
C ALA A 286 -27.67 -1.22 10.59
N GLY A 287 -28.59 -1.50 9.66
CA GLY A 287 -29.27 -2.78 9.56
C GLY A 287 -28.36 -3.93 9.13
N ALA A 288 -27.31 -3.67 8.31
CA ALA A 288 -26.31 -4.70 8.00
C ALA A 288 -25.49 -5.07 9.25
N VAL A 289 -25.14 -4.06 10.07
CA VAL A 289 -24.46 -4.26 11.36
C VAL A 289 -25.37 -5.02 12.32
N ALA A 290 -26.64 -4.59 12.47
CA ALA A 290 -27.60 -5.24 13.36
C ALA A 290 -27.82 -6.71 13.01
N ARG A 291 -28.01 -7.02 11.72
CA ARG A 291 -28.16 -8.40 11.24
C ARG A 291 -26.93 -9.24 11.57
N LYS A 292 -25.74 -8.71 11.30
CA LYS A 292 -24.48 -9.42 11.58
C LYS A 292 -24.28 -9.68 13.07
N ILE A 293 -24.61 -8.70 13.92
CA ILE A 293 -24.58 -8.87 15.39
C ILE A 293 -25.57 -9.95 15.82
N ALA A 294 -26.79 -9.92 15.31
CA ALA A 294 -27.80 -10.91 15.65
C ALA A 294 -27.36 -12.33 15.25
N ASP A 295 -26.78 -12.50 14.07
CA ASP A 295 -26.25 -13.78 13.60
C ASP A 295 -25.15 -14.32 14.53
N LEU A 296 -24.20 -13.47 14.92
CA LEU A 296 -23.08 -13.84 15.81
C LEU A 296 -23.57 -14.16 17.23
N VAL A 297 -24.54 -13.42 17.76
CA VAL A 297 -25.14 -13.69 19.07
C VAL A 297 -25.91 -15.03 19.06
N ASN A 298 -26.66 -15.31 17.99
CA ASN A 298 -27.39 -16.58 17.83
C ASN A 298 -26.42 -17.76 17.66
N ALA A 299 -25.31 -17.58 16.96
CA ALA A 299 -24.22 -18.56 16.82
C ALA A 299 -23.39 -18.74 18.11
N ARG A 300 -23.59 -17.91 19.13
CA ARG A 300 -22.80 -17.83 20.36
C ARG A 300 -21.32 -17.50 20.14
N GLU A 301 -21.01 -16.81 19.05
CA GLU A 301 -19.67 -16.31 18.73
C GLU A 301 -19.43 -14.94 19.35
N LEU A 302 -20.50 -14.20 19.68
CA LEU A 302 -20.46 -12.91 20.34
C LEU A 302 -21.34 -12.91 21.60
N GLU A 303 -20.72 -12.70 22.75
CA GLU A 303 -21.40 -12.66 24.03
C GLU A 303 -21.44 -11.22 24.58
N GLY A 304 -22.29 -10.98 25.60
CA GLY A 304 -22.32 -9.68 26.30
C GLY A 304 -23.32 -8.68 25.75
N ILE A 305 -23.98 -8.94 24.61
CA ILE A 305 -25.01 -8.05 24.04
C ILE A 305 -26.39 -8.47 24.52
N ALA A 306 -27.20 -7.50 24.93
CA ALA A 306 -28.58 -7.69 25.40
C ALA A 306 -29.60 -7.28 24.34
N ASP A 307 -29.38 -6.18 23.63
CA ASP A 307 -30.31 -5.59 22.66
C ASP A 307 -29.57 -4.66 21.70
N VAL A 308 -30.12 -4.44 20.52
CA VAL A 308 -29.59 -3.57 19.48
C VAL A 308 -30.72 -2.75 18.90
N ASN A 309 -30.59 -1.41 18.96
CA ASN A 309 -31.61 -0.49 18.49
C ASN A 309 -30.99 0.54 17.53
N ASP A 310 -31.63 0.79 16.42
CA ASP A 310 -31.34 1.92 15.56
C ASP A 310 -32.26 3.09 15.96
N GLU A 311 -31.65 4.14 16.47
CA GLU A 311 -32.31 5.38 16.90
C GLU A 311 -31.92 6.54 15.96
N SER A 312 -31.32 6.26 14.80
CA SER A 312 -30.88 7.25 13.83
C SER A 312 -32.06 8.07 13.30
N SER A 313 -31.84 9.35 13.06
CA SER A 313 -32.87 10.27 12.54
C SER A 313 -32.27 11.26 11.54
N GLY A 314 -32.76 11.28 10.31
CA GLY A 314 -32.24 12.10 9.26
C GLY A 314 -30.77 11.78 8.94
N ASP A 315 -29.89 12.77 9.05
CA ASP A 315 -28.46 12.61 8.79
C ASP A 315 -27.67 12.22 10.07
N ASP A 316 -28.32 12.20 11.24
CA ASP A 316 -27.70 11.84 12.51
C ASP A 316 -27.76 10.33 12.74
N THR A 317 -26.60 9.69 12.75
CA THR A 317 -26.45 8.27 13.10
C THR A 317 -26.47 8.11 14.61
N ARG A 318 -27.40 7.29 15.11
CA ARG A 318 -27.45 6.90 16.52
C ARG A 318 -27.83 5.43 16.63
N PHE A 319 -26.87 4.55 16.56
CA PHE A 319 -27.07 3.11 16.68
C PHE A 319 -26.63 2.62 18.06
N VAL A 320 -27.55 2.08 18.85
CA VAL A 320 -27.34 1.77 20.26
C VAL A 320 -27.27 0.26 20.48
N ILE A 321 -26.17 -0.21 21.02
CA ILE A 321 -25.92 -1.59 21.40
C ILE A 321 -25.95 -1.69 22.92
N LYS A 322 -27.03 -2.24 23.49
CA LYS A 322 -27.18 -2.41 24.94
C LYS A 322 -26.47 -3.67 25.42
N LEU A 323 -25.68 -3.56 26.47
CA LEU A 323 -24.89 -4.65 27.01
C LEU A 323 -25.61 -5.38 28.16
N LYS A 324 -25.24 -6.63 28.38
CA LYS A 324 -25.63 -7.38 29.60
C LYS A 324 -24.93 -6.78 30.83
N ARG A 325 -25.49 -6.98 32.01
CA ARG A 325 -25.00 -6.35 33.25
C ARG A 325 -23.55 -6.70 33.59
N ASP A 326 -23.12 -7.92 33.25
CA ASP A 326 -21.79 -8.45 33.58
C ASP A 326 -20.79 -8.31 32.42
N ALA A 327 -21.17 -7.65 31.32
CA ALA A 327 -20.33 -7.49 30.13
C ALA A 327 -19.38 -6.30 30.31
N ASN A 328 -18.10 -6.51 29.99
CA ASN A 328 -17.12 -5.44 29.88
C ASN A 328 -17.28 -4.75 28.52
N PRO A 329 -17.58 -3.44 28.47
CA PRO A 329 -17.79 -2.70 27.22
C PRO A 329 -16.62 -2.77 26.25
N GLU A 330 -15.38 -2.68 26.75
CA GLU A 330 -14.18 -2.70 25.90
C GLU A 330 -13.97 -4.07 25.23
N VAL A 331 -14.21 -5.16 25.96
CA VAL A 331 -14.09 -6.53 25.41
C VAL A 331 -15.14 -6.76 24.32
N VAL A 332 -16.39 -6.32 24.57
CA VAL A 332 -17.46 -6.42 23.58
C VAL A 332 -17.16 -5.57 22.38
N LEU A 333 -16.70 -4.34 22.55
CA LEU A 333 -16.34 -3.42 21.48
C LEU A 333 -15.21 -3.99 20.59
N ASN A 334 -14.16 -4.53 21.18
CA ASN A 334 -13.08 -5.18 20.43
C ASN A 334 -13.56 -6.38 19.61
N ASN A 335 -14.48 -7.19 20.17
CA ASN A 335 -15.09 -8.30 19.42
C ASN A 335 -16.01 -7.80 18.29
N LEU A 336 -16.75 -6.72 18.52
CA LEU A 336 -17.57 -6.07 17.48
C LEU A 336 -16.70 -5.57 16.32
N TRP A 337 -15.60 -4.90 16.58
CA TRP A 337 -14.67 -4.47 15.51
C TRP A 337 -14.09 -5.65 14.73
N LYS A 338 -13.80 -6.75 15.41
CA LYS A 338 -13.19 -7.93 14.77
C LYS A 338 -14.16 -8.72 13.90
N HIS A 339 -15.44 -8.78 14.26
CA HIS A 339 -16.40 -9.72 13.68
C HIS A 339 -17.55 -9.05 12.93
N THR A 340 -17.66 -7.72 12.97
CA THR A 340 -18.77 -6.98 12.37
C THR A 340 -18.26 -5.88 11.44
N PRO A 341 -19.11 -5.32 10.55
CA PRO A 341 -18.76 -4.20 9.69
C PRO A 341 -18.51 -2.85 10.43
N LEU A 342 -18.59 -2.80 11.77
CA LEU A 342 -18.18 -1.62 12.55
C LEU A 342 -16.70 -1.28 12.34
N GLN A 343 -15.91 -2.24 11.88
CA GLN A 343 -14.61 -2.01 11.26
C GLN A 343 -14.60 -2.69 9.89
N SER A 344 -14.27 -1.93 8.87
CA SER A 344 -14.23 -2.40 7.48
C SER A 344 -13.03 -1.83 6.74
N SER A 345 -12.77 -2.32 5.54
CA SER A 345 -11.67 -1.82 4.70
C SER A 345 -12.20 -1.30 3.38
N PHE A 346 -11.78 -0.10 2.99
CA PHE A 346 -12.04 0.49 1.70
C PHE A 346 -10.85 0.22 0.78
N ALA A 347 -11.04 -0.64 -0.22
CA ALA A 347 -10.00 -0.93 -1.20
C ALA A 347 -9.91 0.22 -2.21
N MET A 348 -8.84 0.98 -2.18
CA MET A 348 -8.58 2.08 -3.12
C MET A 348 -8.03 1.53 -4.44
N ASN A 349 -8.62 1.96 -5.54
CA ASN A 349 -8.13 1.72 -6.89
C ASN A 349 -8.42 2.97 -7.74
N MET A 350 -7.42 3.82 -7.90
CA MET A 350 -7.56 5.14 -8.50
C MET A 350 -7.45 5.05 -10.03
N VAL A 351 -8.46 4.46 -10.66
CA VAL A 351 -8.53 4.31 -12.12
C VAL A 351 -9.48 5.36 -12.69
N ALA A 352 -9.01 6.16 -13.65
CA ALA A 352 -9.81 7.13 -14.38
C ALA A 352 -9.39 7.21 -15.84
N LEU A 353 -10.21 7.88 -16.67
CA LEU A 353 -9.89 8.14 -18.07
C LEU A 353 -9.01 9.39 -18.16
N VAL A 354 -7.86 9.27 -18.79
CA VAL A 354 -6.99 10.37 -19.20
C VAL A 354 -6.90 10.31 -20.73
N ASP A 355 -7.37 11.33 -21.40
CA ASP A 355 -7.45 11.37 -22.87
C ASP A 355 -8.17 10.15 -23.48
N GLY A 356 -9.25 9.72 -22.83
CA GLY A 356 -10.05 8.56 -23.23
C GLY A 356 -9.41 7.21 -22.93
N VAL A 357 -8.23 7.16 -22.31
CA VAL A 357 -7.50 5.92 -21.97
C VAL A 357 -7.58 5.65 -20.47
N PRO A 358 -8.01 4.46 -20.03
CA PRO A 358 -8.03 4.13 -18.61
C PRO A 358 -6.60 4.01 -18.05
N ARG A 359 -6.31 4.76 -16.98
CA ARG A 359 -5.02 4.75 -16.30
C ARG A 359 -5.21 4.61 -14.78
N THR A 360 -4.31 3.90 -14.13
CA THR A 360 -4.18 3.93 -12.67
C THR A 360 -3.34 5.16 -12.31
N LEU A 361 -3.92 6.06 -11.54
CA LEU A 361 -3.35 7.37 -11.22
C LEU A 361 -2.79 7.39 -9.81
N SER A 362 -1.62 7.97 -9.62
CA SER A 362 -1.17 8.45 -8.32
C SER A 362 -1.97 9.70 -7.91
N LEU A 363 -1.81 10.16 -6.67
CA LEU A 363 -2.40 11.43 -6.25
C LEU A 363 -1.92 12.57 -7.14
N ARG A 364 -0.63 12.61 -7.43
CA ARG A 364 -0.03 13.63 -8.31
C ARG A 364 -0.60 13.57 -9.72
N ASP A 365 -0.72 12.37 -10.32
CA ASP A 365 -1.24 12.23 -11.68
C ASP A 365 -2.69 12.73 -11.79
N ALA A 366 -3.52 12.43 -10.77
CA ALA A 366 -4.90 12.89 -10.73
C ALA A 366 -5.00 14.42 -10.64
N LEU A 367 -4.17 15.04 -9.79
CA LEU A 367 -4.12 16.50 -9.64
C LEU A 367 -3.52 17.20 -10.86
N VAL A 368 -2.49 16.63 -11.49
CA VAL A 368 -1.89 17.15 -12.74
C VAL A 368 -2.91 17.12 -13.88
N ALA A 369 -3.67 16.03 -14.04
CA ALA A 369 -4.73 15.95 -15.06
C ALA A 369 -5.78 17.06 -14.87
N TYR A 370 -6.17 17.32 -13.62
CA TYR A 370 -7.09 18.41 -13.29
C TYR A 370 -6.47 19.79 -13.55
N VAL A 371 -5.25 20.06 -13.12
CA VAL A 371 -4.55 21.35 -13.35
C VAL A 371 -4.40 21.64 -14.84
N THR A 372 -3.99 20.64 -15.62
CA THR A 372 -3.85 20.76 -17.07
C THR A 372 -5.18 21.16 -17.72
N HIS A 373 -6.27 20.51 -17.30
CA HIS A 373 -7.61 20.85 -17.77
C HIS A 373 -8.01 22.28 -17.37
N GLN A 374 -7.74 22.72 -16.15
CA GLN A 374 -8.06 24.09 -15.72
C GLN A 374 -7.26 25.15 -16.49
N ILE A 375 -6.00 24.87 -16.81
CA ILE A 375 -5.19 25.75 -17.66
C ILE A 375 -5.85 25.91 -19.04
N GLU A 376 -6.28 24.80 -19.65
CA GLU A 376 -6.97 24.83 -20.95
C GLU A 376 -8.30 25.61 -20.88
N VAL A 377 -9.13 25.32 -19.87
CA VAL A 377 -10.43 25.99 -19.67
C VAL A 377 -10.25 27.50 -19.51
N VAL A 378 -9.31 27.94 -18.68
CA VAL A 378 -9.10 29.38 -18.44
C VAL A 378 -8.47 30.06 -19.65
N THR A 379 -7.60 29.38 -20.38
CA THR A 379 -7.04 29.89 -21.65
C THR A 379 -8.15 30.10 -22.67
N ARG A 380 -8.95 29.09 -22.98
CA ARG A 380 -10.07 29.16 -23.94
C ARG A 380 -11.10 30.21 -23.54
N ARG A 381 -11.46 30.28 -22.28
CA ARG A 381 -12.34 31.34 -21.73
C ARG A 381 -11.77 32.73 -21.98
N SER A 382 -10.48 32.91 -21.68
CA SER A 382 -9.82 34.20 -21.85
C SER A 382 -9.74 34.63 -23.33
N GLU A 383 -9.47 33.68 -24.22
CA GLU A 383 -9.47 33.90 -25.68
C GLU A 383 -10.88 34.29 -26.18
N PHE A 384 -11.93 33.59 -25.72
CA PHE A 384 -13.31 33.91 -26.05
C PHE A 384 -13.69 35.32 -25.60
N ARG A 385 -13.36 35.65 -24.33
CA ARG A 385 -13.65 36.99 -23.77
C ARG A 385 -12.84 38.07 -24.48
N LEU A 386 -11.61 37.80 -24.86
CA LEU A 386 -10.75 38.71 -25.64
C LEU A 386 -11.34 38.99 -27.03
N ALA A 387 -11.74 37.94 -27.74
CA ALA A 387 -12.38 38.08 -29.05
C ALA A 387 -13.68 38.89 -28.95
N ALA A 388 -14.53 38.58 -27.98
CA ALA A 388 -15.74 39.31 -27.72
C ALA A 388 -15.50 40.79 -27.33
N ALA A 389 -14.49 41.05 -26.50
CA ALA A 389 -14.11 42.41 -26.11
C ALA A 389 -13.56 43.21 -27.27
N ARG A 390 -12.74 42.64 -28.14
CA ARG A 390 -12.20 43.26 -29.36
C ARG A 390 -13.31 43.57 -30.36
N SER A 391 -14.19 42.62 -30.62
CA SER A 391 -15.36 42.85 -31.50
C SER A 391 -16.25 43.99 -30.98
N ARG A 392 -16.52 43.99 -29.65
CA ARG A 392 -17.34 45.07 -29.08
C ARG A 392 -16.61 46.41 -29.10
N LEU A 393 -15.31 46.45 -28.80
CA LEU A 393 -14.51 47.70 -28.89
C LEU A 393 -14.51 48.26 -30.31
N HIS A 394 -14.34 47.38 -31.34
CA HIS A 394 -14.39 47.77 -32.74
C HIS A 394 -15.72 48.47 -33.10
N ILE A 395 -16.84 47.95 -32.63
CA ILE A 395 -18.16 48.57 -32.81
C ILE A 395 -18.22 49.92 -32.10
N VAL A 396 -17.81 50.00 -30.82
CA VAL A 396 -17.86 51.24 -30.02
C VAL A 396 -16.96 52.33 -30.61
N GLU A 397 -15.79 52.00 -31.09
CA GLU A 397 -14.90 52.93 -31.79
C GLU A 397 -15.50 53.44 -33.09
N GLY A 398 -16.20 52.60 -33.83
CA GLY A 398 -16.97 53.02 -35.01
C GLY A 398 -18.07 54.01 -34.66
N LEU A 399 -18.84 53.75 -33.60
CA LEU A 399 -19.89 54.64 -33.12
C LEU A 399 -19.33 55.97 -32.63
N LEU A 400 -18.17 56.00 -31.93
CA LEU A 400 -17.55 57.25 -31.52
C LEU A 400 -17.05 58.07 -32.72
N ARG A 401 -16.44 57.45 -33.73
CA ARG A 401 -16.07 58.09 -34.99
C ARG A 401 -17.30 58.64 -35.72
N ALA A 402 -18.40 57.87 -35.71
CA ALA A 402 -19.66 58.31 -36.31
C ALA A 402 -20.25 59.52 -35.59
N LEU A 403 -20.13 59.60 -34.24
CA LEU A 403 -20.59 60.76 -33.49
C LEU A 403 -19.75 62.01 -33.77
N ASP A 404 -18.47 61.89 -34.08
CA ASP A 404 -17.61 63.04 -34.50
C ASP A 404 -18.04 63.60 -35.87
N ALA A 405 -18.58 62.81 -36.81
CA ALA A 405 -19.00 63.17 -38.12
C ALA A 405 -20.53 63.07 -38.28
N ILE A 406 -21.29 63.19 -37.19
CA ILE A 406 -22.74 62.80 -37.16
C ILE A 406 -23.61 63.56 -38.17
N ASP A 407 -23.35 64.85 -38.37
CA ASP A 407 -24.14 65.64 -39.29
C ASP A 407 -23.94 65.19 -40.76
N GLN A 408 -22.69 64.81 -41.12
CA GLN A 408 -22.40 64.33 -42.47
C GLN A 408 -22.96 62.89 -42.65
N ILE A 409 -22.92 62.05 -41.67
CA ILE A 409 -23.47 60.70 -41.72
C ILE A 409 -25.02 60.79 -41.85
N ILE A 410 -25.69 61.60 -41.10
CA ILE A 410 -27.16 61.84 -41.25
C ILE A 410 -27.48 62.26 -42.62
N ALA A 411 -26.73 63.19 -43.18
CA ALA A 411 -26.97 63.69 -44.57
C ALA A 411 -26.77 62.54 -45.60
N THR A 412 -25.75 61.73 -45.47
CA THR A 412 -25.47 60.56 -46.33
C THR A 412 -26.57 59.51 -46.22
N ILE A 413 -27.06 59.22 -45.03
CA ILE A 413 -28.15 58.26 -44.79
C ILE A 413 -29.44 58.78 -45.44
N ARG A 414 -29.78 60.06 -45.28
CA ARG A 414 -30.95 60.65 -45.85
C ARG A 414 -30.94 60.75 -47.38
N ALA A 415 -29.76 60.83 -47.99
CA ALA A 415 -29.58 60.85 -49.44
C ALA A 415 -29.63 59.47 -50.09
N SER A 416 -29.49 58.37 -49.28
CA SER A 416 -29.50 57.02 -49.76
C SER A 416 -30.91 56.50 -50.04
N GLU A 417 -31.09 55.70 -51.10
CA GLU A 417 -32.37 55.15 -51.49
C GLU A 417 -32.93 54.07 -50.53
N ASN A 418 -32.04 53.33 -49.89
CA ASN A 418 -32.41 52.26 -48.94
C ASN A 418 -31.24 51.99 -47.95
N THR A 419 -31.52 51.13 -46.93
CA THR A 419 -30.53 50.81 -45.91
C THR A 419 -29.27 50.15 -46.44
N ALA A 420 -29.40 49.31 -47.49
CA ALA A 420 -28.25 48.68 -48.14
C ALA A 420 -27.31 49.69 -48.86
N ALA A 421 -27.94 50.67 -49.55
CA ALA A 421 -27.23 51.79 -50.19
C ALA A 421 -26.54 52.69 -49.17
N ALA A 422 -27.24 53.00 -48.06
CA ALA A 422 -26.66 53.75 -46.93
C ALA A 422 -25.45 53.01 -46.32
N ARG A 423 -25.54 51.71 -46.10
CA ARG A 423 -24.45 50.89 -45.62
C ARG A 423 -23.24 50.95 -46.57
N THR A 424 -23.46 50.73 -47.83
CA THR A 424 -22.36 50.78 -48.83
C THR A 424 -21.72 52.18 -48.85
N SER A 425 -22.45 53.25 -48.72
CA SER A 425 -21.91 54.61 -48.63
C SER A 425 -21.07 54.84 -47.36
N LEU A 426 -21.49 54.29 -46.24
CA LEU A 426 -20.75 54.36 -45.01
C LEU A 426 -19.45 53.51 -45.02
N MET A 427 -19.41 52.46 -45.83
CA MET A 427 -18.21 51.64 -46.03
C MET A 427 -17.21 52.24 -47.01
N ALA A 428 -17.67 53.19 -47.89
CA ALA A 428 -16.84 53.91 -48.86
C ALA A 428 -16.15 55.13 -48.25
N GLU A 429 -15.23 55.73 -49.02
CA GLU A 429 -14.64 57.06 -48.65
C GLU A 429 -15.76 58.12 -48.51
N PRO A 430 -15.67 59.02 -47.57
CA PRO A 430 -14.56 59.29 -46.66
C PRO A 430 -14.64 58.59 -45.29
N TYR A 431 -15.66 57.72 -45.11
CA TYR A 431 -15.90 57.14 -43.77
C TYR A 431 -15.13 55.84 -43.47
N GLU A 432 -15.04 54.94 -44.44
CA GLU A 432 -14.32 53.65 -44.36
C GLU A 432 -14.70 52.84 -43.11
N PHE A 433 -16.00 52.77 -42.79
CA PHE A 433 -16.47 51.89 -41.72
C PHE A 433 -16.51 50.44 -42.18
N SER A 434 -16.28 49.52 -41.26
CA SER A 434 -16.53 48.11 -41.53
C SER A 434 -18.05 47.87 -41.71
N GLU A 435 -18.41 46.73 -42.31
CA GLU A 435 -19.81 46.35 -42.48
C GLU A 435 -20.54 46.29 -41.14
N GLU A 436 -19.89 45.72 -40.11
CA GLU A 436 -20.42 45.63 -38.75
C GLU A 436 -20.63 47.00 -38.14
N GLN A 437 -19.64 47.89 -38.25
CA GLN A 437 -19.76 49.28 -37.78
C GLN A 437 -20.88 50.00 -38.48
N ALA A 438 -20.97 49.92 -39.82
CA ALA A 438 -22.01 50.55 -40.62
C ALA A 438 -23.42 50.08 -40.22
N ASN A 439 -23.62 48.80 -40.00
CA ASN A 439 -24.89 48.24 -39.50
C ASN A 439 -25.26 48.80 -38.12
N HIS A 440 -24.34 48.83 -37.17
CA HIS A 440 -24.59 49.40 -35.83
C HIS A 440 -24.83 50.92 -35.85
N ILE A 441 -24.18 51.65 -36.79
CA ILE A 441 -24.44 53.09 -36.99
C ILE A 441 -25.87 53.28 -37.49
N LEU A 442 -26.33 52.51 -38.46
CA LEU A 442 -27.66 52.56 -39.00
C LEU A 442 -28.79 52.20 -38.00
N GLU A 443 -28.48 51.32 -37.05
CA GLU A 443 -29.35 50.89 -35.95
C GLU A 443 -29.26 51.78 -34.70
N MET A 444 -28.41 52.82 -34.71
CA MET A 444 -28.13 53.61 -33.51
C MET A 444 -29.35 54.43 -33.10
N ALA A 445 -29.76 54.26 -31.85
CA ALA A 445 -30.85 55.02 -31.25
C ALA A 445 -30.50 56.50 -31.12
N LEU A 446 -31.43 57.41 -31.43
CA LEU A 446 -31.28 58.87 -31.31
C LEU A 446 -30.86 59.33 -29.91
N SER A 447 -31.22 58.59 -28.87
CA SER A 447 -30.80 58.86 -27.48
C SER A 447 -29.27 58.80 -27.26
N ARG A 448 -28.52 58.04 -28.07
CA ARG A 448 -27.09 57.97 -28.05
C ARG A 448 -26.34 59.14 -28.64
N LEU A 449 -27.06 60.03 -29.36
CA LEU A 449 -26.50 61.26 -29.86
C LEU A 449 -26.37 62.37 -28.81
N THR A 450 -26.84 62.12 -27.59
CA THR A 450 -26.71 63.08 -26.47
C THR A 450 -25.28 63.04 -25.89
N ARG A 451 -24.90 64.11 -25.18
CA ARG A 451 -23.60 64.13 -24.44
C ARG A 451 -23.44 62.96 -23.50
N LEU A 452 -24.52 62.61 -22.79
CA LEU A 452 -24.54 61.47 -21.91
C LEU A 452 -24.27 60.16 -22.66
N GLY A 453 -24.86 59.95 -23.84
CA GLY A 453 -24.63 58.78 -24.69
C GLY A 453 -23.19 58.68 -25.16
N ARG A 454 -22.58 59.80 -25.54
CA ARG A 454 -21.15 59.88 -25.90
C ARG A 454 -20.25 59.50 -24.74
N THR A 455 -20.43 60.08 -23.55
CA THR A 455 -19.64 59.75 -22.34
C THR A 455 -19.78 58.29 -21.98
N GLN A 456 -20.95 57.66 -22.12
CA GLN A 456 -21.14 56.23 -21.90
C GLN A 456 -20.31 55.37 -22.88
N LEU A 457 -20.27 55.73 -24.18
CA LEU A 457 -19.45 55.02 -25.17
C LEU A 457 -17.94 55.20 -24.92
N GLU A 458 -17.51 56.40 -24.52
CA GLU A 458 -16.11 56.68 -24.15
C GLU A 458 -15.69 55.85 -22.91
N THR A 459 -16.58 55.76 -21.92
CA THR A 459 -16.34 54.91 -20.73
C THR A 459 -16.26 53.43 -21.12
N GLU A 460 -17.25 52.93 -21.91
CA GLU A 460 -17.27 51.58 -22.43
C GLU A 460 -16.01 51.23 -23.22
N ALA A 461 -15.52 52.15 -24.09
CA ALA A 461 -14.28 51.96 -24.84
C ALA A 461 -13.06 51.84 -23.93
N SER A 462 -12.97 52.71 -22.92
CA SER A 462 -11.89 52.64 -21.92
C SER A 462 -11.90 51.36 -21.15
N GLU A 463 -13.04 50.90 -20.67
CA GLU A 463 -13.23 49.64 -19.95
C GLU A 463 -12.83 48.44 -20.83
N LYS A 464 -13.29 48.43 -22.12
CA LYS A 464 -12.95 47.35 -23.05
C LYS A 464 -11.44 47.32 -23.40
N ARG A 465 -10.79 48.47 -23.56
CA ARG A 465 -9.33 48.53 -23.77
C ARG A 465 -8.57 48.03 -22.56
N ALA A 466 -8.99 48.39 -21.35
CA ALA A 466 -8.38 47.88 -20.14
C ALA A 466 -8.54 46.35 -20.01
N LEU A 467 -9.76 45.83 -20.29
CA LEU A 467 -10.03 44.40 -20.27
C LEU A 467 -9.22 43.63 -21.31
N ILE A 468 -9.10 44.20 -22.54
CA ILE A 468 -8.26 43.59 -23.60
C ILE A 468 -6.80 43.49 -23.15
N ALA A 469 -6.25 44.58 -22.63
CA ALA A 469 -4.85 44.60 -22.15
C ALA A 469 -4.61 43.62 -21.02
N ASP A 470 -5.57 43.46 -20.10
CA ASP A 470 -5.48 42.50 -19.01
C ASP A 470 -5.55 41.05 -19.49
N LEU A 471 -6.49 40.73 -20.40
CA LEU A 471 -6.62 39.40 -21.01
C LEU A 471 -5.40 39.04 -21.88
N GLU A 472 -4.87 39.99 -22.65
CA GLU A 472 -3.61 39.77 -23.40
C GLU A 472 -2.43 39.52 -22.50
N ALA A 473 -2.30 40.24 -21.38
CA ALA A 473 -1.26 40.03 -20.41
C ALA A 473 -1.44 38.67 -19.64
N LEU A 474 -2.69 38.24 -19.42
CA LEU A 474 -2.98 36.94 -18.82
C LEU A 474 -2.57 35.80 -19.76
N LEU A 475 -2.93 35.88 -21.04
CA LEU A 475 -2.62 34.86 -22.04
C LEU A 475 -1.12 34.80 -22.41
N ALA A 476 -0.39 35.89 -22.25
CA ALA A 476 1.04 35.98 -22.55
C ALA A 476 1.94 35.38 -21.46
N ASP A 477 1.42 35.20 -20.23
CA ASP A 477 2.18 34.78 -19.06
C ASP A 477 1.50 33.59 -18.37
N GLU A 478 2.06 32.40 -18.54
CA GLU A 478 1.56 31.16 -17.90
C GLU A 478 1.52 31.26 -16.37
N HIS A 479 2.45 31.97 -15.76
CA HIS A 479 2.43 32.16 -14.32
C HIS A 479 1.22 32.98 -13.87
N ARG A 480 0.88 34.06 -14.58
CA ARG A 480 -0.34 34.84 -14.31
C ARG A 480 -1.60 34.00 -14.47
N LEU A 481 -1.65 33.12 -15.48
CA LEU A 481 -2.74 32.19 -15.70
C LEU A 481 -2.92 31.23 -14.53
N ARG A 482 -1.83 30.63 -14.07
CA ARG A 482 -1.83 29.75 -12.88
C ARG A 482 -2.29 30.47 -11.61
N MET A 483 -1.85 31.71 -11.41
CA MET A 483 -2.28 32.51 -10.27
C MET A 483 -3.78 32.87 -10.35
N ALA A 484 -4.32 33.13 -11.51
CA ALA A 484 -5.76 33.35 -11.68
C ALA A 484 -6.57 32.10 -11.32
N ILE A 485 -6.14 30.92 -11.76
CA ILE A 485 -6.75 29.62 -11.39
C ILE A 485 -6.68 29.41 -9.87
N ARG A 486 -5.54 29.68 -9.26
CA ARG A 486 -5.35 29.59 -7.80
C ARG A 486 -6.37 30.45 -7.06
N ASP A 487 -6.52 31.71 -7.48
CA ASP A 487 -7.40 32.65 -6.79
C ASP A 487 -8.87 32.25 -6.92
N GLU A 488 -9.29 31.75 -8.09
CA GLU A 488 -10.62 31.19 -8.29
C GLU A 488 -10.88 29.94 -7.42
N LEU A 489 -9.90 29.06 -7.27
CA LEU A 489 -10.02 27.87 -6.42
C LEU A 489 -10.08 28.24 -4.93
N LYS A 490 -9.31 29.23 -4.49
CA LYS A 490 -9.38 29.73 -3.13
C LYS A 490 -10.76 30.30 -2.78
N GLU A 491 -11.38 31.04 -3.70
CA GLU A 491 -12.75 31.53 -3.53
C GLU A 491 -13.75 30.36 -3.33
N ILE A 492 -13.57 29.28 -4.09
CA ILE A 492 -14.39 28.07 -3.95
C ILE A 492 -14.15 27.38 -2.59
N SER A 493 -12.88 27.25 -2.17
CA SER A 493 -12.53 26.70 -0.86
C SER A 493 -13.12 27.52 0.29
N GLU A 494 -13.04 28.84 0.23
CA GLU A 494 -13.61 29.73 1.24
C GLU A 494 -15.14 29.64 1.30
N LYS A 495 -15.80 29.50 0.16
CA LYS A 495 -17.25 29.49 0.08
C LYS A 495 -17.88 28.13 0.45
N PHE A 496 -17.25 27.02 0.07
CA PHE A 496 -17.82 25.69 0.18
C PHE A 496 -16.99 24.73 1.05
N GLY A 497 -15.81 25.14 1.47
CA GLY A 497 -14.95 24.31 2.32
C GLY A 497 -15.62 23.98 3.66
N THR A 498 -15.51 22.73 4.06
CA THR A 498 -15.99 22.23 5.34
C THR A 498 -14.84 21.64 6.14
N GLY A 499 -14.97 21.61 7.45
CA GLY A 499 -14.04 20.89 8.29
C GLY A 499 -14.02 19.40 7.95
N ARG A 500 -12.89 18.75 8.25
CA ARG A 500 -12.73 17.32 8.06
C ARG A 500 -13.73 16.54 8.92
N ARG A 501 -14.39 15.52 8.33
CA ARG A 501 -15.39 14.67 8.99
C ARG A 501 -14.76 13.39 9.55
N SER A 502 -13.82 12.78 8.82
CA SER A 502 -13.14 11.56 9.25
C SER A 502 -11.93 11.88 10.11
N VAL A 503 -11.79 11.21 11.26
CA VAL A 503 -10.66 11.36 12.17
C VAL A 503 -9.56 10.35 11.82
N LEU A 504 -8.31 10.81 11.76
CA LEU A 504 -7.16 9.94 11.53
C LEU A 504 -6.64 9.44 12.89
N GLU A 505 -6.68 8.12 13.08
CA GLU A 505 -6.23 7.45 14.29
C GLU A 505 -5.04 6.52 13.98
N ILE A 506 -4.20 6.33 14.96
CA ILE A 506 -3.10 5.36 14.86
C ILE A 506 -3.72 3.96 14.81
N ASP A 507 -3.33 3.14 13.81
CA ASP A 507 -3.73 1.73 13.80
C ASP A 507 -2.95 0.99 14.89
N PRO A 508 -3.61 0.46 15.94
CA PRO A 508 -2.91 -0.35 16.94
C PRO A 508 -2.23 -1.60 16.37
N GLY A 509 -2.60 -2.00 15.14
CA GLY A 509 -1.95 -3.09 14.41
C GLY A 509 -0.77 -2.64 13.54
N GLU A 510 -0.57 -1.32 13.35
CA GLU A 510 0.63 -0.74 12.72
C GLU A 510 1.68 -0.30 13.74
N LEU A 511 1.28 -0.07 15.00
CA LEU A 511 2.25 -0.05 16.10
C LEU A 511 2.75 -1.49 16.23
N ASP A 512 3.93 -1.73 15.75
CA ASP A 512 4.62 -2.96 16.11
C ASP A 512 4.70 -2.95 17.64
N ILE A 513 4.39 -4.08 18.28
CA ILE A 513 4.56 -4.23 19.74
C ILE A 513 5.97 -3.77 20.14
N GLU A 514 6.90 -3.80 19.19
CA GLU A 514 8.26 -3.30 19.30
C GLU A 514 8.36 -1.79 19.59
N ASP A 515 7.48 -0.97 19.00
CA ASP A 515 7.48 0.50 19.21
C ASP A 515 7.02 0.89 20.63
N LEU A 516 6.42 -0.06 21.36
CA LEU A 516 5.95 0.10 22.72
C LEU A 516 6.85 -0.57 23.77
N ILE A 517 7.86 -1.32 23.33
CA ILE A 517 8.81 -2.05 24.19
C ILE A 517 10.19 -1.43 24.01
N ASP A 518 10.80 -1.01 25.11
CA ASP A 518 12.20 -0.58 25.07
C ASP A 518 13.09 -1.73 24.60
N ASP A 519 14.09 -1.42 23.77
CA ASP A 519 15.03 -2.43 23.26
C ASP A 519 16.07 -2.80 24.33
N ASP A 520 15.56 -3.36 25.43
CA ASP A 520 16.36 -3.77 26.56
C ASP A 520 17.30 -4.94 26.21
N ASP A 521 18.48 -4.94 26.84
CA ASP A 521 19.41 -6.05 26.78
C ASP A 521 18.90 -7.25 27.60
N LEU A 522 18.72 -8.37 26.93
CA LEU A 522 18.16 -9.61 27.49
C LEU A 522 19.14 -10.77 27.37
N VAL A 523 19.05 -11.68 28.32
CA VAL A 523 19.74 -12.99 28.24
C VAL A 523 18.67 -14.06 28.01
N PHE A 524 18.66 -14.62 26.81
CA PHE A 524 17.83 -15.78 26.48
C PHE A 524 18.47 -17.05 27.01
N THR A 525 17.68 -17.90 27.66
CA THR A 525 18.14 -19.22 28.14
C THR A 525 17.17 -20.33 27.73
N MET A 526 17.72 -21.47 27.30
CA MET A 526 16.93 -22.67 26.99
C MET A 526 17.53 -23.86 27.71
N SER A 527 16.70 -24.65 28.38
CA SER A 527 17.09 -25.88 29.06
C SER A 527 17.02 -27.11 28.13
N ALA A 528 17.69 -28.19 28.49
CA ALA A 528 17.69 -29.46 27.77
C ALA A 528 16.27 -30.06 27.65
N SER A 529 15.41 -29.83 28.62
CA SER A 529 13.97 -30.21 28.57
C SER A 529 13.08 -29.24 27.81
N GLY A 530 13.66 -28.21 27.17
CA GLY A 530 12.96 -27.28 26.30
C GLY A 530 12.21 -26.17 27.04
N TYR A 531 12.61 -25.80 28.26
CA TYR A 531 12.09 -24.59 28.92
C TYR A 531 12.92 -23.37 28.51
N VAL A 532 12.25 -22.31 28.12
CA VAL A 532 12.83 -21.06 27.69
C VAL A 532 12.39 -19.89 28.56
N LYS A 533 13.26 -18.92 28.72
CA LYS A 533 12.98 -17.65 29.36
C LYS A 533 13.97 -16.59 28.87
N THR A 534 13.58 -15.33 29.00
CA THR A 534 14.47 -14.18 28.93
C THR A 534 14.62 -13.58 30.32
N VAL A 535 15.78 -13.01 30.59
CA VAL A 535 16.12 -12.37 31.86
C VAL A 535 16.81 -11.06 31.53
N ALA A 536 16.45 -9.96 32.18
CA ALA A 536 17.14 -8.69 31.99
C ALA A 536 18.61 -8.81 32.36
N THR A 537 19.50 -8.28 31.54
CA THR A 537 20.97 -8.41 31.75
C THR A 537 21.40 -7.82 33.10
N GLU A 538 20.68 -6.83 33.62
CA GLU A 538 20.93 -6.21 34.92
C GLU A 538 20.83 -7.18 36.10
N GLU A 539 20.05 -8.26 35.98
CA GLU A 539 19.98 -9.31 37.03
C GLU A 539 21.25 -10.17 37.12
N PHE A 540 22.14 -10.09 36.13
CA PHE A 540 23.43 -10.81 36.10
C PHE A 540 24.57 -9.89 36.53
N ARG A 541 24.65 -9.50 37.82
CA ARG A 541 25.73 -8.69 38.35
C ARG A 541 27.09 -9.40 38.29
N LEU A 542 28.11 -8.65 37.80
CA LEU A 542 29.52 -9.07 37.84
C LEU A 542 29.96 -9.44 39.25
N GLN A 543 30.42 -10.69 39.45
CA GLN A 543 31.11 -11.12 40.68
C GLN A 543 32.62 -11.23 40.40
N GLY A 544 33.41 -10.65 41.28
CA GLY A 544 34.88 -10.73 41.24
C GLY A 544 35.39 -12.16 41.41
N ARG A 545 36.66 -12.41 41.00
CA ARG A 545 37.37 -13.68 41.12
C ARG A 545 37.30 -14.22 42.56
N GLY A 546 36.83 -15.45 42.73
CA GLY A 546 36.75 -16.14 44.02
C GLY A 546 35.38 -16.18 44.69
N GLY A 547 34.32 -15.62 44.05
CA GLY A 547 32.95 -15.74 44.49
C GLY A 547 32.36 -17.13 44.28
N ARG A 548 31.53 -17.64 45.19
CA ARG A 548 30.70 -18.81 44.93
C ARG A 548 29.70 -18.49 43.83
N GLY A 549 29.72 -19.24 42.71
CA GLY A 549 28.77 -19.12 41.61
C GLY A 549 27.34 -19.08 42.12
N VAL A 550 26.50 -18.25 41.47
CA VAL A 550 25.09 -18.11 41.84
C VAL A 550 24.29 -19.10 41.01
N ALA A 551 23.41 -19.87 41.64
CA ALA A 551 22.53 -20.82 40.95
C ALA A 551 21.63 -20.06 39.93
N GLY A 552 21.81 -20.37 38.65
CA GLY A 552 21.11 -19.69 37.56
C GLY A 552 19.64 -20.07 37.39
N THR A 553 19.19 -21.21 37.96
CA THR A 553 17.79 -21.67 37.88
C THR A 553 17.54 -22.76 38.92
N LYS A 554 16.41 -22.76 39.58
CA LYS A 554 15.95 -23.96 40.32
C LYS A 554 15.31 -24.89 39.30
N LEU A 555 16.14 -25.72 38.66
CA LEU A 555 15.69 -26.78 37.76
C LEU A 555 15.30 -28.01 38.62
N LYS A 556 14.41 -28.87 38.11
CA LYS A 556 14.23 -30.24 38.64
C LYS A 556 15.58 -30.96 38.53
N GLU A 557 15.83 -31.92 39.40
CA GLU A 557 17.10 -32.66 39.57
C GLU A 557 17.74 -33.26 38.30
N ALA A 558 17.19 -33.05 37.12
CA ALA A 558 17.67 -33.58 35.84
C ALA A 558 17.60 -32.62 34.63
N ASP A 559 17.48 -31.29 34.81
CA ASP A 559 17.42 -30.34 33.67
C ASP A 559 18.60 -29.36 33.71
N SER A 560 19.14 -29.00 32.53
CA SER A 560 20.32 -28.14 32.39
C SER A 560 20.15 -27.11 31.30
N VAL A 561 20.73 -25.91 31.44
CA VAL A 561 20.73 -24.88 30.40
C VAL A 561 21.66 -25.32 29.25
N VAL A 562 21.13 -25.44 28.05
CA VAL A 562 21.85 -25.84 26.83
C VAL A 562 22.18 -24.63 25.93
N HIS A 563 21.32 -23.66 25.90
CA HIS A 563 21.55 -22.41 25.16
C HIS A 563 21.44 -21.19 26.07
N LEU A 564 22.45 -20.35 26.00
CA LEU A 564 22.49 -19.03 26.65
C LEU A 564 22.97 -18.03 25.61
N ILE A 565 22.16 -17.06 25.32
CA ILE A 565 22.38 -16.10 24.24
C ILE A 565 22.08 -14.69 24.76
N HIS A 566 23.03 -13.80 24.62
CA HIS A 566 22.81 -12.37 24.83
C HIS A 566 22.08 -11.83 23.61
N THR A 567 21.01 -11.13 23.81
CA THR A 567 20.12 -10.62 22.76
C THR A 567 19.49 -9.30 23.24
N THR A 568 18.73 -8.65 22.39
CA THR A 568 17.92 -7.49 22.78
C THR A 568 16.47 -7.78 22.55
N ALA A 569 15.58 -7.01 23.15
CA ALA A 569 14.13 -7.21 23.06
C ALA A 569 13.64 -7.27 21.60
N HIS A 570 14.21 -6.46 20.70
CA HIS A 570 13.83 -6.39 19.30
C HIS A 570 14.51 -7.39 18.37
N SER A 571 15.50 -8.15 18.87
CA SER A 571 16.20 -9.17 18.08
C SER A 571 15.30 -10.34 17.71
N TYR A 572 15.56 -10.95 16.56
CA TYR A 572 14.94 -12.22 16.17
C TYR A 572 15.75 -13.39 16.71
N LEU A 573 15.06 -14.35 17.29
CA LEU A 573 15.60 -15.64 17.67
C LEU A 573 15.15 -16.68 16.64
N LEU A 574 16.10 -17.30 15.94
CA LEU A 574 15.89 -18.36 14.97
C LEU A 574 16.15 -19.72 15.63
N PHE A 575 15.11 -20.53 15.76
CA PHE A 575 15.16 -21.87 16.38
C PHE A 575 15.22 -22.94 15.30
N PHE A 576 16.36 -23.62 15.20
CA PHE A 576 16.56 -24.73 14.24
C PHE A 576 16.34 -26.06 14.90
N SER A 577 15.45 -26.88 14.35
CA SER A 577 15.13 -28.19 14.90
C SER A 577 15.98 -29.33 14.33
N ASN A 578 16.05 -30.46 15.06
CA ASN A 578 16.70 -31.70 14.60
C ASN A 578 16.09 -32.20 13.28
N ARG A 579 14.84 -31.88 12.97
CA ARG A 579 14.16 -32.24 11.71
C ARG A 579 14.44 -31.29 10.55
N GLY A 580 15.36 -30.33 10.75
CA GLY A 580 15.76 -29.38 9.69
C GLY A 580 14.72 -28.29 9.41
N ARG A 581 13.89 -27.95 10.38
CA ARG A 581 12.98 -26.81 10.32
C ARG A 581 13.56 -25.63 11.09
N VAL A 582 13.12 -24.40 10.74
CA VAL A 582 13.44 -23.17 11.46
C VAL A 582 12.14 -22.46 11.85
N TYR A 583 12.10 -21.99 13.08
CA TYR A 583 11.05 -21.16 13.64
C TYR A 583 11.64 -19.82 14.03
N ARG A 584 10.84 -18.75 13.94
CA ARG A 584 11.28 -17.41 14.27
C ARG A 584 10.35 -16.81 15.34
N LEU A 585 10.96 -16.24 16.38
CA LEU A 585 10.30 -15.42 17.40
C LEU A 585 11.09 -14.14 17.60
N LYS A 586 10.46 -13.07 18.04
CA LYS A 586 11.13 -11.94 18.64
C LYS A 586 11.55 -12.26 20.07
N ALA A 587 12.65 -11.69 20.55
CA ALA A 587 13.14 -11.98 21.91
C ALA A 587 12.13 -11.54 22.99
N HIS A 588 11.40 -10.44 22.78
CA HIS A 588 10.33 -9.98 23.69
C HIS A 588 9.09 -10.90 23.70
N GLU A 589 8.88 -11.75 22.68
CA GLU A 589 7.81 -12.76 22.68
C GLU A 589 8.10 -13.93 23.63
N VAL A 590 9.36 -14.09 24.06
CA VAL A 590 9.75 -15.06 25.07
C VAL A 590 9.53 -14.46 26.46
N PRO A 591 8.74 -15.12 27.34
CA PRO A 591 8.39 -14.54 28.63
C PRO A 591 9.60 -14.15 29.47
N VAL A 592 9.62 -12.91 29.94
CA VAL A 592 10.61 -12.43 30.91
C VAL A 592 10.34 -13.09 32.26
N ALA A 593 11.35 -13.67 32.86
CA ALA A 593 11.23 -14.35 34.13
C ALA A 593 12.47 -14.09 35.00
N SER A 594 12.31 -14.16 36.34
CA SER A 594 13.43 -14.00 37.24
C SER A 594 14.48 -15.08 37.00
N ARG A 595 15.71 -14.82 37.37
CA ARG A 595 16.85 -15.72 37.21
C ARG A 595 16.60 -17.15 37.76
N THR A 596 15.85 -17.29 38.83
CA THR A 596 15.54 -18.57 39.48
C THR A 596 14.28 -19.27 38.98
N ALA A 597 13.46 -18.61 38.14
CA ALA A 597 12.26 -19.19 37.59
C ALA A 597 12.57 -20.28 36.56
N ARG A 598 11.66 -21.24 36.40
CA ARG A 598 11.79 -22.36 35.45
C ARG A 598 11.67 -21.93 33.99
N GLY A 599 10.92 -20.89 33.72
CA GLY A 599 10.55 -20.45 32.36
C GLY A 599 9.37 -21.21 31.79
N THR A 600 9.05 -20.96 30.51
CA THR A 600 7.92 -21.51 29.74
C THR A 600 8.40 -22.60 28.80
N SER A 601 7.61 -23.66 28.61
CA SER A 601 7.96 -24.71 27.65
C SER A 601 7.94 -24.15 26.23
N ILE A 602 8.95 -24.40 25.43
CA ILE A 602 9.10 -23.94 24.04
C ILE A 602 7.94 -24.39 23.13
N VAL A 603 7.30 -25.52 23.44
CA VAL A 603 6.14 -26.03 22.68
C VAL A 603 4.90 -25.12 22.81
N ASN A 604 4.86 -24.27 23.85
CA ASN A 604 3.80 -23.28 24.02
C ASN A 604 4.02 -22.03 23.13
N LEU A 605 5.26 -21.82 22.68
CA LEU A 605 5.65 -20.68 21.85
C LEU A 605 5.80 -21.06 20.37
N LEU A 606 6.25 -22.30 20.09
CA LEU A 606 6.49 -22.81 18.76
C LEU A 606 5.64 -24.05 18.48
N SER A 607 5.06 -24.12 17.29
CA SER A 607 4.28 -25.27 16.82
C SER A 607 5.22 -26.42 16.39
N LEU A 608 5.89 -27.04 17.37
CA LEU A 608 6.79 -28.17 17.12
C LEU A 608 6.00 -29.45 16.81
N GLN A 609 6.56 -30.31 15.95
CA GLN A 609 6.00 -31.62 15.65
C GLN A 609 6.43 -32.65 16.70
N ASP A 610 5.68 -33.77 16.80
CA ASP A 610 6.05 -34.86 17.70
C ASP A 610 7.48 -35.37 17.53
N GLY A 611 8.26 -35.39 18.62
CA GLY A 611 9.66 -35.77 18.60
C GLY A 611 10.62 -34.73 17.98
N GLU A 612 10.14 -33.53 17.66
CA GLU A 612 10.96 -32.41 17.22
C GLU A 612 11.61 -31.70 18.40
N ARG A 613 12.94 -31.47 18.31
CA ARG A 613 13.73 -30.80 19.35
C ARG A 613 14.54 -29.67 18.72
N ILE A 614 14.77 -28.59 19.46
CA ILE A 614 15.64 -27.49 19.01
C ILE A 614 17.10 -27.91 19.20
N GLN A 615 17.88 -27.73 18.14
CA GLN A 615 19.32 -28.07 18.08
C GLN A 615 20.22 -26.84 18.05
N ALA A 616 19.74 -25.73 17.52
CA ALA A 616 20.49 -24.49 17.49
C ALA A 616 19.53 -23.30 17.61
N VAL A 617 19.99 -22.26 18.28
CA VAL A 617 19.32 -20.97 18.36
C VAL A 617 20.30 -19.91 17.88
N ILE A 618 19.88 -19.03 17.00
CA ILE A 618 20.69 -17.95 16.44
C ILE A 618 19.96 -16.66 16.66
N ASP A 619 20.63 -15.68 17.25
CA ASP A 619 20.19 -14.33 17.40
C ASP A 619 20.53 -13.51 16.16
N THR A 620 19.63 -12.65 15.70
CA THR A 620 19.91 -11.68 14.64
C THR A 620 18.98 -10.49 14.69
N ARG A 621 19.54 -9.31 14.53
CA ARG A 621 18.80 -8.06 14.23
C ARG A 621 18.70 -7.83 12.74
N ASP A 622 19.77 -8.17 12.02
CA ASP A 622 19.94 -7.92 10.60
C ASP A 622 20.42 -9.20 9.91
N TYR A 623 19.68 -9.62 8.90
CA TYR A 623 20.01 -10.80 8.10
C TYR A 623 21.20 -10.56 7.15
N GLU A 624 21.63 -9.32 6.96
CA GLU A 624 22.80 -8.97 6.14
C GLU A 624 24.12 -9.06 6.91
N MET A 625 24.09 -9.01 8.25
CA MET A 625 25.26 -9.01 9.13
C MET A 625 26.09 -10.30 8.97
N ASN A 626 25.45 -11.44 8.79
CA ASN A 626 26.08 -12.72 8.47
C ASN A 626 25.69 -13.18 7.08
N ARG A 627 26.68 -13.36 6.20
CA ARG A 627 26.44 -13.65 4.80
C ARG A 627 25.77 -15.01 4.56
N TYR A 628 26.11 -16.03 5.37
CA TYR A 628 25.65 -17.41 5.19
C TYR A 628 25.36 -18.10 6.51
N LEU A 629 24.45 -19.09 6.47
CA LEU A 629 24.32 -20.14 7.46
C LEU A 629 24.90 -21.45 6.90
N LEU A 630 25.73 -22.08 7.69
CA LEU A 630 26.26 -23.43 7.42
C LEU A 630 25.58 -24.46 8.31
N PHE A 631 24.96 -25.43 7.70
CA PHE A 631 24.28 -26.56 8.34
C PHE A 631 25.15 -27.80 8.33
N ALA A 632 25.16 -28.56 9.42
CA ALA A 632 25.82 -29.85 9.51
C ALA A 632 24.88 -30.92 10.06
N THR A 633 24.81 -32.08 9.40
CA THR A 633 23.97 -33.22 9.84
C THR A 633 24.77 -34.33 10.49
N ALA A 634 24.10 -35.17 11.27
CA ALA A 634 24.69 -36.30 11.95
C ALA A 634 25.42 -37.26 10.98
N LYS A 635 24.89 -37.48 9.78
CA LYS A 635 25.52 -38.30 8.73
C LYS A 635 26.62 -37.59 7.93
N GLY A 636 27.10 -36.44 8.44
CA GLY A 636 28.26 -35.74 7.87
C GLY A 636 27.97 -34.94 6.59
N ARG A 637 26.73 -34.57 6.33
CA ARG A 637 26.41 -33.66 5.24
C ARG A 637 26.52 -32.23 5.71
N VAL A 638 26.81 -31.32 4.77
CA VAL A 638 26.88 -29.86 5.00
C VAL A 638 26.17 -29.11 3.90
N LYS A 639 25.60 -28.00 4.25
CA LYS A 639 24.90 -27.11 3.36
C LYS A 639 25.24 -25.65 3.71
N ARG A 640 25.45 -24.81 2.72
CA ARG A 640 25.61 -23.36 2.89
C ARG A 640 24.49 -22.64 2.19
N THR A 641 23.77 -21.76 2.90
CA THR A 641 22.64 -20.99 2.39
C THR A 641 22.82 -19.54 2.79
N LYS A 642 22.40 -18.59 1.96
CA LYS A 642 22.36 -17.17 2.33
C LYS A 642 21.48 -16.97 3.56
N PHE A 643 21.93 -16.12 4.48
CA PHE A 643 21.17 -15.85 5.70
C PHE A 643 19.81 -15.20 5.39
N THR A 644 19.77 -14.30 4.40
CA THR A 644 18.54 -13.63 3.93
C THR A 644 17.43 -14.58 3.46
N GLU A 645 17.75 -15.83 3.10
CA GLU A 645 16.76 -16.85 2.75
C GLU A 645 15.85 -17.26 3.92
N TYR A 646 16.22 -16.91 5.15
CA TYR A 646 15.50 -17.23 6.37
C TYR A 646 14.70 -16.04 6.92
N ASP A 647 14.78 -14.87 6.30
CA ASP A 647 13.90 -13.76 6.58
C ASP A 647 12.48 -14.06 6.05
N SER A 648 11.58 -14.35 6.93
CA SER A 648 10.20 -14.72 6.58
C SER A 648 9.24 -14.41 7.71
N SER A 649 8.10 -13.84 7.36
CA SER A 649 7.00 -13.54 8.29
C SER A 649 6.20 -14.76 8.76
N ARG A 650 6.49 -15.98 8.27
CA ARG A 650 5.72 -17.19 8.60
C ARG A 650 6.06 -17.74 9.99
N LYS A 651 5.12 -17.69 10.92
CA LYS A 651 5.25 -18.26 12.29
C LYS A 651 5.19 -19.79 12.35
N ALA A 652 4.62 -20.45 11.36
CA ALA A 652 4.39 -21.92 11.36
C ALA A 652 5.62 -22.81 11.10
N GLY A 653 6.81 -22.23 11.06
CA GLY A 653 8.06 -22.93 10.76
C GLY A 653 8.28 -23.18 9.26
N LEU A 654 9.54 -23.08 8.84
CA LEU A 654 9.99 -23.26 7.46
C LEU A 654 10.97 -24.43 7.38
N ASN A 655 11.01 -25.12 6.24
CA ASN A 655 12.06 -26.06 5.97
C ASN A 655 13.40 -25.32 5.78
N ALA A 656 14.33 -25.54 6.71
CA ALA A 656 15.66 -24.96 6.67
C ALA A 656 16.66 -25.81 5.87
N ILE A 657 16.51 -27.12 5.93
CA ILE A 657 17.29 -28.12 5.18
C ILE A 657 16.40 -29.34 4.93
N ARG A 658 16.52 -29.99 3.77
CA ARG A 658 15.90 -31.28 3.52
C ARG A 658 16.83 -32.38 4.05
N LEU A 659 16.42 -32.98 5.13
CA LEU A 659 17.13 -34.17 5.67
C LEU A 659 16.79 -35.41 4.84
N ARG A 660 17.72 -36.40 4.82
CA ARG A 660 17.48 -37.75 4.31
C ARG A 660 16.90 -38.61 5.43
N ASP A 661 16.35 -39.77 5.04
CA ASP A 661 15.84 -40.73 6.01
C ASP A 661 16.95 -41.10 7.03
N ASP A 662 16.56 -41.10 8.29
CA ASP A 662 17.42 -41.38 9.45
C ASP A 662 18.64 -40.43 9.63
N ASP A 663 18.59 -39.20 9.12
CA ASP A 663 19.55 -38.13 9.36
C ASP A 663 18.95 -37.01 10.21
N GLU A 664 19.76 -36.43 11.07
CA GLU A 664 19.33 -35.31 11.92
C GLU A 664 20.26 -34.10 11.74
N LEU A 665 19.69 -32.90 11.92
CA LEU A 665 20.48 -31.68 12.00
C LEU A 665 21.18 -31.62 13.34
N VAL A 666 22.50 -31.40 13.32
CA VAL A 666 23.35 -31.34 14.54
C VAL A 666 23.74 -29.91 14.86
N ALA A 667 24.08 -29.11 13.87
CA ALA A 667 24.55 -27.75 14.08
C ALA A 667 24.18 -26.82 12.94
N VAL A 668 23.93 -25.57 13.29
CA VAL A 668 23.79 -24.43 12.36
C VAL A 668 24.74 -23.35 12.85
N VAL A 669 25.59 -22.84 11.97
CA VAL A 669 26.62 -21.88 12.33
C VAL A 669 26.58 -20.69 11.37
N PRO A 670 26.47 -19.46 11.87
CA PRO A 670 26.60 -18.28 11.03
C PRO A 670 28.03 -18.13 10.53
N THR A 671 28.22 -17.69 9.30
CA THR A 671 29.55 -17.59 8.70
C THR A 671 29.61 -16.53 7.61
N ASP A 672 30.81 -15.92 7.46
CA ASP A 672 31.13 -14.85 6.52
C ASP A 672 31.39 -15.31 5.08
N GLY A 673 31.52 -16.61 4.84
CA GLY A 673 31.85 -17.13 3.51
C GLY A 673 33.36 -17.33 3.24
N VAL A 674 34.25 -16.92 4.15
CA VAL A 674 35.72 -16.89 3.95
C VAL A 674 36.48 -17.94 4.78
N HIS A 675 36.17 -18.07 6.06
CA HIS A 675 36.86 -18.93 7.00
C HIS A 675 36.63 -20.43 6.71
N ASP A 676 37.59 -21.27 7.16
CA ASP A 676 37.45 -22.71 7.06
C ASP A 676 36.46 -23.27 8.07
N ILE A 677 35.94 -24.44 7.78
CA ILE A 677 34.99 -25.16 8.61
C ILE A 677 35.68 -26.41 9.23
N LEU A 678 35.38 -26.63 10.49
CA LEU A 678 35.75 -27.82 11.26
C LEU A 678 34.52 -28.67 11.52
N LEU A 679 34.54 -29.93 11.13
CA LEU A 679 33.54 -30.91 11.51
C LEU A 679 34.22 -31.98 12.37
N SER A 680 33.65 -32.27 13.53
CA SER A 680 34.16 -33.30 14.47
C SER A 680 33.13 -34.40 14.68
N SER A 681 33.62 -35.66 14.72
CA SER A 681 32.74 -36.80 14.95
C SER A 681 32.86 -37.34 16.39
N ARG A 682 31.86 -38.12 16.79
CA ARG A 682 31.78 -38.80 18.08
C ARG A 682 32.99 -39.69 18.40
N LEU A 683 33.51 -40.37 17.38
CA LEU A 683 34.70 -41.20 17.51
C LEU A 683 36.01 -40.42 17.30
N GLY A 684 35.94 -39.08 17.37
CA GLY A 684 37.12 -38.21 17.39
C GLY A 684 37.77 -37.93 16.06
N GLN A 685 37.12 -38.21 14.95
CA GLN A 685 37.53 -37.80 13.60
C GLN A 685 37.21 -36.34 13.36
N THR A 686 38.15 -35.56 12.84
CA THR A 686 37.92 -34.12 12.55
C THR A 686 38.44 -33.77 11.16
N ILE A 687 37.64 -33.07 10.36
CA ILE A 687 38.05 -32.54 9.07
C ILE A 687 37.98 -31.01 9.11
N ARG A 688 39.02 -30.37 8.54
CA ARG A 688 39.05 -28.94 8.24
C ARG A 688 39.03 -28.77 6.71
N PHE A 689 38.10 -27.95 6.21
CA PHE A 689 37.99 -27.63 4.78
C PHE A 689 37.53 -26.20 4.56
N ALA A 690 37.92 -25.60 3.41
CA ALA A 690 37.50 -24.27 3.06
C ALA A 690 35.99 -24.25 2.73
N GLN A 691 35.24 -23.36 3.36
CA GLN A 691 33.78 -23.30 3.20
C GLN A 691 33.34 -22.99 1.75
N ARG A 692 34.19 -22.36 0.93
CA ARG A 692 33.94 -22.14 -0.49
C ARG A 692 33.77 -23.43 -1.31
N GLN A 693 34.25 -24.59 -0.79
CA GLN A 693 34.00 -25.88 -1.38
C GLN A 693 32.57 -26.40 -1.18
N VAL A 694 31.79 -25.74 -0.29
CA VAL A 694 30.37 -25.95 -0.16
C VAL A 694 29.68 -24.87 -1.00
N ARG A 695 29.17 -25.25 -2.18
CA ARG A 695 28.45 -24.29 -3.03
C ARG A 695 27.26 -23.69 -2.29
N GLU A 696 26.89 -22.49 -2.65
CA GLU A 696 25.65 -21.87 -2.19
C GLU A 696 24.44 -22.69 -2.67
N MET A 697 23.48 -22.92 -1.81
CA MET A 697 22.30 -23.74 -2.07
C MET A 697 21.07 -23.09 -1.44
N GLY A 698 19.93 -23.20 -2.12
CA GLY A 698 18.65 -22.74 -1.61
C GLY A 698 18.19 -23.52 -0.37
N ARG A 699 17.21 -23.00 0.33
CA ARG A 699 16.71 -23.45 1.62
C ARG A 699 16.36 -24.93 1.69
N ILE A 700 15.70 -25.49 0.69
CA ILE A 700 15.21 -26.88 0.66
C ILE A 700 16.25 -27.91 0.14
N ALA A 701 17.49 -27.51 -0.08
CA ALA A 701 18.51 -28.42 -0.55
C ALA A 701 18.99 -29.37 0.57
N ALA A 702 19.35 -30.64 0.22
CA ALA A 702 19.80 -31.64 1.18
C ALA A 702 21.30 -31.56 1.50
N GLY A 703 22.03 -30.58 0.95
CA GLY A 703 23.46 -30.42 1.19
C GLY A 703 24.32 -31.45 0.46
N VAL A 704 25.63 -31.38 0.71
CA VAL A 704 26.68 -32.23 0.13
C VAL A 704 27.48 -32.95 1.22
N ILE A 705 28.25 -33.99 0.90
CA ILE A 705 29.06 -34.70 1.90
C ILE A 705 30.18 -33.77 2.40
N GLY A 706 30.20 -33.49 3.69
CA GLY A 706 31.25 -32.75 4.40
C GLY A 706 32.33 -33.63 4.95
N LEU A 707 31.96 -34.72 5.64
CA LEU A 707 32.84 -35.71 6.28
C LEU A 707 32.40 -37.11 5.86
N LYS A 708 33.36 -37.99 5.49
CA LYS A 708 33.17 -39.45 5.35
C LYS A 708 33.74 -40.14 6.58
N PHE A 709 32.91 -40.91 7.28
CA PHE A 709 33.33 -41.62 8.46
C PHE A 709 34.24 -42.76 8.13
N LYS A 710 35.21 -43.01 9.00
CA LYS A 710 36.13 -44.12 8.94
C LYS A 710 35.56 -45.40 9.56
N HIS A 711 34.67 -45.21 10.55
CA HIS A 711 34.04 -46.29 11.30
C HIS A 711 32.52 -46.27 11.06
N ALA A 712 31.95 -47.46 10.92
CA ALA A 712 30.50 -47.61 10.85
C ALA A 712 29.87 -47.19 12.20
N GLY A 713 28.74 -46.52 12.15
CA GLY A 713 28.05 -46.04 13.35
C GLY A 713 28.58 -44.73 13.93
N ASP A 714 29.63 -44.11 13.34
CA ASP A 714 30.07 -42.76 13.76
C ASP A 714 29.14 -41.67 13.28
N SER A 715 29.10 -40.55 13.98
CA SER A 715 28.25 -39.39 13.66
C SER A 715 28.96 -38.07 13.96
N VAL A 716 28.61 -37.01 13.24
CA VAL A 716 29.06 -35.65 13.56
C VAL A 716 28.42 -35.21 14.87
N VAL A 717 29.21 -34.63 15.75
CA VAL A 717 28.77 -34.06 17.03
C VAL A 717 28.95 -32.55 17.09
N SER A 718 29.81 -31.98 16.23
CA SER A 718 30.08 -30.55 16.27
C SER A 718 30.48 -30.00 14.90
N CYS A 719 30.09 -28.77 14.65
CA CYS A 719 30.52 -27.94 13.51
C CYS A 719 30.94 -26.56 14.02
N ALA A 720 32.10 -26.09 13.62
CA ALA A 720 32.62 -24.79 14.04
C ALA A 720 33.36 -24.07 12.91
N VAL A 721 33.43 -22.75 13.00
CA VAL A 721 34.24 -21.91 12.12
C VAL A 721 35.66 -21.84 12.66
N ALA A 722 36.63 -22.20 11.82
CA ALA A 722 38.04 -22.15 12.19
C ALA A 722 38.56 -20.72 12.18
N ARG A 723 39.00 -20.24 13.34
CA ARG A 723 39.65 -18.92 13.49
C ARG A 723 41.18 -19.08 13.60
N PRO A 724 41.97 -18.22 12.96
CA PRO A 724 43.43 -18.20 13.10
C PRO A 724 43.82 -17.92 14.55
N GLY A 725 44.83 -18.62 15.08
CA GLY A 725 45.37 -18.40 16.42
C GLY A 725 44.61 -19.12 17.54
N THR A 726 43.45 -19.72 17.27
CA THR A 726 42.62 -20.43 18.25
C THR A 726 42.93 -21.92 18.36
N ALA A 727 42.37 -22.58 19.38
CA ALA A 727 42.45 -24.01 19.58
C ALA A 727 41.07 -24.68 19.50
N LEU A 728 41.05 -25.96 19.06
CA LEU A 728 39.87 -26.80 19.09
C LEU A 728 39.88 -27.57 20.40
N LEU A 729 38.93 -27.27 21.27
CA LEU A 729 38.70 -27.98 22.53
C LEU A 729 37.87 -29.23 22.25
N TYR A 730 38.29 -30.34 22.80
CA TYR A 730 37.54 -31.61 22.83
C TYR A 730 37.07 -31.89 24.25
N VAL A 731 35.81 -32.31 24.40
CA VAL A 731 35.30 -32.83 25.67
C VAL A 731 34.63 -34.18 25.41
N THR A 732 34.86 -35.14 26.33
CA THR A 732 34.34 -36.51 26.20
C THR A 732 33.26 -36.81 27.26
N THR A 733 32.47 -37.87 27.04
CA THR A 733 31.38 -38.31 27.95
C THR A 733 31.90 -38.61 29.37
N ARG A 734 33.14 -39.03 29.54
CA ARG A 734 33.77 -39.28 30.84
C ARG A 734 34.49 -38.06 31.43
N GLY A 735 34.26 -36.85 30.86
CA GLY A 735 34.81 -35.61 31.39
C GLY A 735 36.29 -35.37 31.12
N TYR A 736 36.88 -36.03 30.16
CA TYR A 736 38.23 -35.70 29.69
C TYR A 736 38.19 -34.64 28.60
N GLY A 737 39.16 -33.75 28.61
CA GLY A 737 39.26 -32.71 27.59
C GLY A 737 40.69 -32.31 27.27
N LYS A 738 40.89 -31.71 26.11
CA LYS A 738 42.16 -31.12 25.67
C LYS A 738 41.92 -30.02 24.65
N ARG A 739 42.85 -29.09 24.57
CA ARG A 739 42.91 -28.11 23.49
C ARG A 739 43.92 -28.56 22.43
N THR A 740 43.62 -28.39 21.16
CA THR A 740 44.54 -28.65 20.06
C THR A 740 44.52 -27.46 19.11
N PRO A 741 45.66 -26.81 18.80
CA PRO A 741 45.68 -25.67 17.90
C PRO A 741 44.98 -25.98 16.59
N VAL A 742 44.12 -25.06 16.12
CA VAL A 742 43.42 -25.21 14.85
C VAL A 742 44.38 -25.38 13.67
N ALA A 743 45.59 -24.79 13.76
CA ALA A 743 46.65 -24.93 12.79
C ALA A 743 47.18 -26.38 12.67
N ALA A 744 47.03 -27.23 13.72
CA ALA A 744 47.41 -28.65 13.65
C ALA A 744 46.49 -29.49 12.73
N PHE A 745 45.36 -28.95 12.31
CA PHE A 745 44.43 -29.58 11.36
C PHE A 745 44.67 -29.03 9.96
N ASN A 746 45.35 -29.79 9.10
CA ASN A 746 45.55 -29.38 7.70
C ASN A 746 44.22 -29.23 6.96
N CYS A 747 44.07 -28.14 6.20
CA CYS A 747 42.94 -27.96 5.33
C CYS A 747 42.94 -29.06 4.25
N LYS A 748 41.83 -29.77 4.12
CA LYS A 748 41.64 -30.89 3.17
C LYS A 748 40.47 -30.63 2.25
N GLY A 749 40.35 -31.45 1.20
CA GLY A 749 39.16 -31.45 0.37
C GLY A 749 37.93 -31.90 1.18
N ARG A 750 36.81 -31.23 0.97
CA ARG A 750 35.49 -31.57 1.54
C ARG A 750 35.14 -33.04 1.18
N GLY A 751 34.45 -33.73 2.10
CA GLY A 751 34.05 -35.13 1.87
C GLY A 751 35.18 -36.16 2.01
N GLY A 752 36.35 -35.74 2.52
CA GLY A 752 37.42 -36.68 2.93
C GLY A 752 37.18 -37.27 4.32
N GLN A 753 38.08 -38.17 4.76
CA GLN A 753 38.04 -38.79 6.11
C GLN A 753 38.67 -37.90 7.21
N GLY A 754 39.22 -36.73 6.88
CA GLY A 754 39.84 -35.82 7.86
C GLY A 754 41.10 -36.40 8.56
N ASN A 755 41.30 -35.97 9.80
CA ASN A 755 42.38 -36.37 10.70
C ASN A 755 41.80 -36.94 11.99
N ILE A 756 42.59 -37.75 12.70
CA ILE A 756 42.21 -38.12 14.07
C ILE A 756 42.49 -36.90 14.95
N GLY A 757 41.49 -36.35 15.60
CA GLY A 757 41.53 -35.23 16.54
C GLY A 757 41.54 -35.70 17.99
N SER A 758 40.84 -36.80 18.30
CA SER A 758 40.84 -37.48 19.62
C SER A 758 40.80 -38.98 19.40
N LYS A 759 41.28 -39.76 20.37
CA LYS A 759 41.15 -41.23 20.41
C LYS A 759 40.28 -41.61 21.59
N PRO A 760 38.98 -41.85 21.37
CA PRO A 760 38.12 -42.36 22.45
C PRO A 760 38.56 -43.75 22.88
N THR A 761 38.43 -44.00 24.19
CA THR A 761 38.67 -45.32 24.82
C THR A 761 37.56 -45.58 25.83
N GLU A 762 37.28 -46.78 26.24
CA GLU A 762 36.24 -47.07 27.23
C GLU A 762 36.40 -46.27 28.53
N GLU A 763 37.65 -46.01 28.94
CA GLU A 763 37.97 -45.21 30.12
C GLU A 763 37.66 -43.70 29.94
N LYS A 764 37.91 -43.19 28.73
CA LYS A 764 37.81 -41.73 28.45
C LYS A 764 36.50 -41.30 27.81
N GLY A 765 35.76 -42.29 27.33
CA GLY A 765 34.48 -42.03 26.69
C GLY A 765 34.59 -41.44 25.26
N GLU A 766 33.48 -41.30 24.62
CA GLU A 766 33.31 -40.70 23.27
C GLU A 766 33.35 -39.18 23.34
N VAL A 767 33.57 -38.51 22.20
CA VAL A 767 33.53 -37.03 22.10
C VAL A 767 32.10 -36.58 22.15
N VAL A 768 31.76 -35.72 23.09
CA VAL A 768 30.46 -35.11 23.28
C VAL A 768 30.34 -33.87 22.39
N GLY A 769 31.38 -33.04 22.33
CA GLY A 769 31.40 -31.82 21.57
C GLY A 769 32.82 -31.27 21.38
N THR A 770 32.96 -30.40 20.40
CA THR A 770 34.18 -29.63 20.18
C THR A 770 33.84 -28.16 20.00
N LEU A 771 34.65 -27.29 20.61
CA LEU A 771 34.49 -25.81 20.51
C LEU A 771 35.80 -25.20 20.03
N VAL A 772 35.70 -24.16 19.19
CA VAL A 772 36.84 -23.30 18.83
C VAL A 772 36.94 -22.24 19.92
N VAL A 773 38.06 -22.24 20.63
CA VAL A 773 38.26 -21.48 21.86
C VAL A 773 39.56 -20.69 21.86
N ASP A 774 39.55 -19.57 22.57
CA ASP A 774 40.71 -18.78 22.94
C ASP A 774 41.14 -19.09 24.39
N PRO A 775 42.39 -18.85 24.77
CA PRO A 775 42.87 -19.16 26.14
C PRO A 775 42.13 -18.38 27.24
N GLY A 776 41.55 -17.24 26.92
CA GLY A 776 40.77 -16.39 27.84
C GLY A 776 39.34 -16.82 28.05
N ASP A 777 38.81 -17.68 27.19
CA ASP A 777 37.42 -18.13 27.21
C ASP A 777 37.10 -18.99 28.44
N GLU A 778 35.81 -19.12 28.73
CA GLU A 778 35.29 -20.05 29.72
C GLU A 778 34.26 -20.97 29.09
N ILE A 779 34.15 -22.17 29.58
CA ILE A 779 33.21 -23.19 29.14
C ILE A 779 32.32 -23.67 30.28
N LEU A 780 31.11 -24.07 29.89
CA LEU A 780 30.20 -24.83 30.74
C LEU A 780 30.22 -26.29 30.26
N ALA A 781 30.46 -27.21 31.15
CA ALA A 781 30.26 -28.65 30.92
C ALA A 781 29.08 -29.12 31.77
N VAL A 782 28.19 -29.89 31.15
CA VAL A 782 26.92 -30.32 31.72
C VAL A 782 26.82 -31.83 31.69
N THR A 783 26.46 -32.46 32.83
CA THR A 783 26.21 -33.91 32.89
C THR A 783 24.72 -34.26 32.67
N ALA A 784 24.44 -35.52 32.39
CA ALA A 784 23.08 -36.02 32.21
C ALA A 784 22.21 -35.81 33.46
N ASN A 785 22.77 -35.86 34.65
CA ASN A 785 22.08 -35.59 35.92
C ASN A 785 21.96 -34.08 36.25
N GLY A 786 22.36 -33.19 35.34
CA GLY A 786 22.19 -31.76 35.47
C GLY A 786 23.27 -31.05 36.32
N VAL A 787 24.41 -31.71 36.60
CA VAL A 787 25.55 -31.05 37.23
C VAL A 787 26.26 -30.15 36.20
N VAL A 788 26.41 -28.88 36.51
CA VAL A 788 27.04 -27.87 35.62
C VAL A 788 28.33 -27.39 36.28
N ILE A 789 29.42 -27.44 35.52
CA ILE A 789 30.70 -26.87 35.95
C ILE A 789 31.15 -25.79 34.95
N ARG A 790 31.63 -24.67 35.47
CA ARG A 790 32.24 -23.59 34.68
C ARG A 790 33.75 -23.67 34.81
N ILE A 791 34.44 -23.71 33.68
CA ILE A 791 35.87 -23.97 33.64
C ILE A 791 36.54 -22.94 32.72
N PRO A 792 37.61 -22.26 33.22
CA PRO A 792 38.47 -21.47 32.34
C PRO A 792 39.15 -22.35 31.31
N VAL A 793 39.08 -21.97 30.03
CA VAL A 793 39.72 -22.70 28.94
C VAL A 793 41.23 -22.76 29.12
N GLY A 794 41.84 -21.76 29.79
CA GLY A 794 43.26 -21.71 30.13
C GLY A 794 43.74 -22.92 30.96
N ASP A 795 42.85 -23.47 31.81
CA ASP A 795 43.16 -24.61 32.69
C ASP A 795 43.16 -25.94 31.94
N VAL A 796 42.63 -26.01 30.74
CA VAL A 796 42.64 -27.21 29.90
C VAL A 796 43.93 -27.23 29.08
N SER A 797 44.76 -28.24 29.30
CA SER A 797 46.10 -28.33 28.68
C SER A 797 46.04 -28.40 27.15
N GLU A 798 46.93 -27.65 26.51
CA GLU A 798 47.12 -27.70 25.06
C GLU A 798 47.96 -28.96 24.72
N ARG A 799 47.47 -29.78 23.81
CA ARG A 799 48.05 -31.08 23.45
C ARG A 799 47.92 -31.31 21.93
N GLY A 800 48.84 -32.12 21.41
CA GLY A 800 48.76 -32.56 20.02
C GLY A 800 47.52 -33.43 19.74
N ARG A 801 47.18 -33.57 18.45
CA ARG A 801 46.01 -34.34 17.99
C ARG A 801 45.89 -35.75 18.57
N MET A 802 47.01 -36.47 18.68
CA MET A 802 47.06 -37.89 19.14
C MET A 802 47.11 -38.03 20.63
N ALA A 803 47.29 -36.95 21.37
CA ALA A 803 47.43 -37.03 22.83
C ALA A 803 46.06 -37.27 23.50
N SER A 804 46.12 -37.92 24.62
CA SER A 804 44.98 -38.05 25.54
C SER A 804 44.81 -36.75 26.30
N GLY A 805 43.56 -36.34 26.53
CA GLY A 805 43.24 -35.17 27.32
C GLY A 805 43.49 -35.31 28.80
N VAL A 806 43.27 -34.25 29.54
CA VAL A 806 43.26 -34.19 31.00
C VAL A 806 41.82 -34.25 31.51
N LYS A 807 41.63 -34.54 32.77
CA LYS A 807 40.31 -34.51 33.39
C LYS A 807 39.86 -33.06 33.54
N VAL A 808 38.78 -32.70 32.90
CA VAL A 808 38.15 -31.38 32.89
C VAL A 808 36.99 -31.36 33.88
N MET A 809 36.22 -32.45 33.93
CA MET A 809 35.14 -32.67 34.87
C MET A 809 35.17 -34.10 35.41
N ASN A 810 34.74 -34.30 36.66
CA ASN A 810 34.61 -35.63 37.24
C ASN A 810 33.12 -35.92 37.43
N PRO A 811 32.45 -36.54 36.46
CA PRO A 811 31.06 -36.93 36.63
C PRO A 811 30.93 -38.04 37.69
N ASP A 812 29.82 -38.07 38.43
CA ASP A 812 29.52 -39.10 39.42
C ASP A 812 29.42 -40.49 38.74
N PRO A 813 29.63 -41.59 39.55
CA PRO A 813 29.49 -42.95 39.01
C PRO A 813 28.12 -43.16 38.39
N GLY A 814 28.11 -43.48 37.09
CA GLY A 814 26.88 -43.67 36.32
C GLY A 814 26.37 -42.41 35.61
N ASP A 815 27.00 -41.24 35.84
CA ASP A 815 26.69 -40.00 35.11
C ASP A 815 27.69 -39.79 33.98
N GLU A 816 27.26 -39.03 32.97
CA GLU A 816 28.10 -38.72 31.79
C GLU A 816 27.93 -37.24 31.39
N VAL A 817 28.99 -36.63 30.85
CA VAL A 817 28.93 -35.32 30.24
C VAL A 817 28.13 -35.43 28.93
N VAL A 818 27.10 -34.63 28.80
CA VAL A 818 26.18 -34.64 27.66
C VAL A 818 26.25 -33.39 26.77
N ALA A 819 26.75 -32.28 27.34
CA ALA A 819 26.86 -31.02 26.59
C ALA A 819 28.06 -30.20 27.06
N VAL A 820 28.60 -29.42 26.14
CA VAL A 820 29.61 -28.39 26.42
C VAL A 820 29.26 -27.14 25.59
N ALA A 821 29.33 -25.97 26.26
CA ALA A 821 29.05 -24.69 25.67
C ALA A 821 30.11 -23.65 26.03
N LEU A 822 30.33 -22.68 25.16
CA LEU A 822 31.15 -21.50 25.43
C LEU A 822 30.36 -20.50 26.25
N VAL A 823 30.95 -19.92 27.28
CA VAL A 823 30.40 -18.75 27.97
C VAL A 823 30.79 -17.54 27.13
N GLY A 824 29.81 -16.81 26.55
CA GLY A 824 30.11 -15.66 25.69
C GLY A 824 30.89 -14.56 26.40
N ASP A 825 31.80 -13.95 25.69
CA ASP A 825 32.76 -12.94 26.17
C ASP A 825 32.14 -11.53 26.39
N ASP A 826 30.85 -11.36 26.18
CA ASP A 826 30.18 -10.06 26.22
C ASP A 826 29.81 -9.53 27.64
N MET A 827 30.32 -10.23 28.70
CA MET A 827 30.19 -9.73 30.06
C MET A 827 31.34 -8.79 30.50
N ASN A 828 32.29 -8.48 29.63
CA ASN A 828 33.30 -7.44 29.83
C ASN A 828 33.27 -6.46 28.68
N GLY A 829 32.71 -5.27 28.95
CA GLY A 829 32.64 -4.18 27.99
C GLY A 829 34.02 -3.76 27.46
N SER A 830 33.99 -3.36 26.20
CA SER A 830 35.00 -2.62 25.45
C SER A 830 36.13 -3.41 24.82
N SER A 831 36.03 -3.67 23.54
CA SER A 831 36.98 -3.15 22.54
C SER A 831 36.53 -3.54 21.11
N SER A 832 35.97 -2.61 20.40
CA SER A 832 35.95 -2.64 18.94
C SER A 832 37.38 -2.68 18.43
N PRO A 833 37.75 -3.59 17.52
CA PRO A 833 39.01 -3.45 16.82
C PRO A 833 38.92 -2.27 15.85
N ALA A 834 39.83 -1.29 16.03
CA ALA A 834 40.05 -0.20 15.13
C ALA A 834 40.31 -0.71 13.69
N PRO A 835 39.80 0.00 12.66
CA PRO A 835 40.11 -0.37 11.29
C PRO A 835 41.59 -0.24 11.00
N CYS A 836 42.16 -1.27 10.43
CA CYS A 836 43.56 -1.32 9.97
C CYS A 836 43.73 -0.31 8.87
N GLU A 837 44.36 0.83 9.16
CA GLU A 837 44.83 1.79 8.15
C GLU A 837 45.85 1.11 7.24
N ARG A 838 45.55 1.04 5.96
CA ARG A 838 46.54 0.74 4.94
C ARG A 838 47.46 1.95 4.78
N SER A 839 48.70 1.80 5.18
CA SER A 839 49.76 2.71 4.81
C SER A 839 49.89 2.73 3.28
N ALA A 840 49.58 3.86 2.68
CA ALA A 840 49.92 4.18 1.31
C ALA A 840 51.45 4.33 1.21
N GLY A 841 52.09 3.43 0.51
CA GLY A 841 53.45 3.57 0.04
C GLY A 841 53.42 4.38 -1.26
N GLU A 842 54.07 5.51 -1.28
CA GLU A 842 54.39 6.28 -2.48
C GLU A 842 55.16 5.44 -3.50
N PRO A 843 54.96 5.61 -4.78
CA PRO A 843 56.01 5.23 -5.77
C PRO A 843 56.79 6.45 -6.19
N ASP A 844 58.08 6.43 -5.92
CA ASP A 844 59.05 7.27 -6.59
C ASP A 844 59.25 6.81 -8.06
N GLY A 845 59.25 7.80 -8.93
CA GLY A 845 60.13 8.06 -10.03
C GLY A 845 60.22 7.07 -11.19
N GLN A 846 59.70 7.33 -12.31
CA GLN A 846 60.26 7.76 -13.60
C GLN A 846 59.21 7.90 -14.69
#